data_32b4f0eeb58596418f70f208974aa6ac
#
_entry.id   32b4f0eeb58596418f70f208974aa6ac
#
_cell.length_a   1.000
_cell.length_b   1.000
_cell.length_c   1.000
_cell.angle_alpha   90.00
_cell.angle_beta   90.00
_cell.angle_gamma   90.00
#
_symmetry.space_group_name_H-M   'P 1'
#
loop_
_entity.id
_entity.type
_entity.pdbx_description
1 polymer ?
#
loop_
_entity_poly.entity_id
_entity_poly.type
_entity_poly.pdbx_seq_one_letter_code
_entity_poly.pdbx_strand_id
1 'polypeptide(L)'
;RQMCIRDSYKGMVCDRCGVEVTKSKVRRERMGHIELAAPVSHIWYFKGIPSRMGLLLDMSPRALEEVIYFASYVVVDPGPTGLEKKTLLSEAEFREYYDKYPNQFVAKMGAEGIKDLLEEIDLDEELKELRDELESATGQRLTRAIKRLEVVESFRNSGNNPSWMILDVLPIIPPEIRPMVQLDGGRFATSDLNDLYRRVINRNNRLKRLLDLGAPGIIVQNEKRMLQEAVDALIDNGRRGRPVTGPGNRPLKSLSHMLKGKQGRFRQNLLGKRVDYSGRSVIAVGPSLKMYQCGLPKEMALELFKPFVMKELVQREIATNIKNAKSKIERMDDEVWDVLEDVITEHPVLLNRAPTLHRLGIQAFEPTLVEGRAIRLHPLVTTAYNADFDGDQMAVHVPLSKEAQAEARMLMLAAQNILNPKDGKPVVTPSQDMVLGNYYLTLERKDAVNTGAIFNDTNEVLKAYANGYVHLHTRIGVHANSFNNPTFTDEQNSKILATSVGKIIFNEIIPDSFAYINEPSQANLERTTPDKYFVDPTQLGEGGLKEYFDNTELIEPFNKKFLGNIIAEVFNRFSITDTSMMLDRMKDLGFKFSSKAGITVGVSDIVVLPDKQDILDEHEKLVERVTKQYNRGLITEDERYN
;
A
#
# COMPACT_ATOMS: atom_id res chain seq x y z
N ARG A 1 12.61 18.08 -41.69
CA ARG A 1 13.71 17.16 -42.10
C ARG A 1 13.42 15.71 -41.74
N GLN A 2 13.02 15.39 -40.52
CA GLN A 2 12.69 14.00 -40.11
C GLN A 2 11.44 13.43 -40.81
N MET A 3 10.43 14.26 -41.15
CA MET A 3 9.25 13.83 -41.91
C MET A 3 9.60 13.44 -43.35
N CYS A 4 10.40 14.27 -44.03
CA CYS A 4 10.81 13.99 -45.42
C CYS A 4 11.67 12.72 -45.53
N ILE A 5 12.54 12.44 -44.55
CA ILE A 5 13.37 11.23 -44.54
C ILE A 5 12.48 9.98 -44.32
N ARG A 6 11.42 10.08 -43.51
CA ARG A 6 10.51 8.96 -43.25
C ARG A 6 9.71 8.52 -44.46
N ASP A 7 9.30 9.46 -45.29
CA ASP A 7 8.44 9.16 -46.46
C ASP A 7 9.27 8.76 -47.69
N SER A 8 10.47 9.31 -47.86
CA SER A 8 11.33 9.03 -49.02
C SER A 8 12.06 7.69 -48.97
N TYR A 9 12.31 7.14 -47.76
CA TYR A 9 13.09 5.91 -47.59
C TYR A 9 12.31 4.77 -46.93
N LYS A 10 11.01 4.90 -46.83
CA LYS A 10 10.15 3.87 -46.22
C LYS A 10 10.17 2.59 -47.05
N GLY A 11 10.50 1.47 -46.37
CA GLY A 11 10.53 0.15 -47.02
C GLY A 11 11.84 -0.18 -47.76
N MET A 12 12.81 0.73 -47.82
CA MET A 12 14.14 0.41 -48.33
C MET A 12 14.91 -0.52 -47.42
N VAL A 13 15.52 -1.53 -47.95
CA VAL A 13 16.36 -2.50 -47.23
C VAL A 13 17.82 -2.16 -47.50
N CYS A 14 18.64 -2.14 -46.43
CA CYS A 14 20.07 -1.91 -46.56
C CYS A 14 20.77 -3.13 -47.19
N ASP A 15 21.45 -2.96 -48.31
CA ASP A 15 22.13 -4.03 -49.04
C ASP A 15 23.25 -4.69 -48.21
N ARG A 16 23.85 -3.97 -47.23
CA ARG A 16 24.93 -4.47 -46.40
C ARG A 16 24.45 -5.31 -45.21
N CYS A 17 23.37 -4.92 -44.53
CA CYS A 17 22.93 -5.52 -43.29
C CYS A 17 21.50 -6.05 -43.32
N GLY A 18 20.78 -5.90 -44.44
CA GLY A 18 19.39 -6.34 -44.59
C GLY A 18 18.36 -5.64 -43.69
N VAL A 19 18.74 -4.51 -43.07
CA VAL A 19 17.84 -3.77 -42.17
C VAL A 19 16.91 -2.89 -43.02
N GLU A 20 15.62 -3.02 -42.80
CA GLU A 20 14.57 -2.22 -43.43
C GLU A 20 14.40 -0.88 -42.72
N VAL A 21 14.25 0.20 -43.49
CA VAL A 21 13.92 1.54 -42.96
C VAL A 21 12.45 1.61 -42.61
N THR A 22 12.16 1.58 -41.31
CA THR A 22 10.81 1.59 -40.74
C THR A 22 10.66 2.65 -39.64
N LYS A 23 9.42 2.85 -39.16
CA LYS A 23 9.18 3.73 -38.01
C LYS A 23 9.86 3.17 -36.76
N SER A 24 10.38 4.03 -35.88
CA SER A 24 11.04 3.62 -34.62
C SER A 24 10.16 2.74 -33.72
N LYS A 25 8.84 2.89 -33.81
CA LYS A 25 7.85 2.10 -33.05
C LYS A 25 7.95 0.59 -33.34
N VAL A 26 8.39 0.21 -34.57
CA VAL A 26 8.56 -1.19 -34.97
C VAL A 26 9.56 -1.94 -34.06
N ARG A 27 10.58 -1.26 -33.54
CA ARG A 27 11.55 -1.86 -32.60
C ARG A 27 10.92 -2.30 -31.28
N ARG A 28 9.75 -1.77 -30.95
CA ARG A 28 8.95 -2.10 -29.76
C ARG A 28 7.93 -3.20 -30.02
N GLU A 29 7.45 -3.34 -31.24
CA GLU A 29 6.30 -4.16 -31.61
C GLU A 29 6.67 -5.42 -32.37
N ARG A 30 7.71 -5.37 -33.25
CA ARG A 30 8.08 -6.51 -34.10
C ARG A 30 8.78 -7.59 -33.27
N MET A 31 8.17 -8.78 -33.23
CA MET A 31 8.75 -9.98 -32.66
C MET A 31 9.52 -10.77 -33.71
N GLY A 32 10.60 -11.41 -33.30
CA GLY A 32 11.30 -12.44 -34.06
C GLY A 32 10.94 -13.84 -33.60
N HIS A 33 11.54 -14.87 -34.22
CA HIS A 33 11.40 -16.26 -33.81
C HIS A 33 12.69 -17.05 -34.07
N ILE A 34 12.85 -18.16 -33.36
CA ILE A 34 13.91 -19.15 -33.55
C ILE A 34 13.23 -20.48 -33.84
N GLU A 35 13.43 -21.04 -35.00
CA GLU A 35 13.03 -22.41 -35.32
C GLU A 35 14.01 -23.36 -34.63
N LEU A 36 13.51 -24.17 -33.73
CA LEU A 36 14.30 -25.11 -32.95
C LEU A 36 14.61 -26.35 -33.79
N ALA A 37 15.85 -26.83 -33.72
CA ALA A 37 16.29 -28.06 -34.40
C ALA A 37 15.70 -29.35 -33.78
N ALA A 38 15.21 -29.26 -32.55
CA ALA A 38 14.48 -30.30 -31.85
C ALA A 38 13.39 -29.67 -30.96
N PRO A 39 12.25 -30.34 -30.78
CA PRO A 39 11.22 -29.89 -29.87
C PRO A 39 11.75 -29.73 -28.45
N VAL A 40 11.26 -28.73 -27.72
CA VAL A 40 11.66 -28.38 -26.34
C VAL A 40 10.42 -28.23 -25.46
N SER A 41 10.43 -28.86 -24.29
CA SER A 41 9.35 -28.73 -23.33
C SER A 41 9.34 -27.37 -22.64
N HIS A 42 8.17 -26.78 -22.48
CA HIS A 42 8.02 -25.52 -21.74
C HIS A 42 8.04 -25.77 -20.23
N ILE A 43 9.04 -25.23 -19.54
CA ILE A 43 9.32 -25.51 -18.11
C ILE A 43 8.16 -25.16 -17.17
N TRP A 44 7.31 -24.20 -17.50
CA TRP A 44 6.16 -23.83 -16.65
C TRP A 44 5.12 -24.94 -16.56
N TYR A 45 4.89 -25.69 -17.65
CA TYR A 45 3.91 -26.77 -17.69
C TYR A 45 4.46 -28.06 -17.13
N PHE A 46 5.78 -28.22 -17.19
CA PHE A 46 6.49 -29.37 -16.65
C PHE A 46 6.78 -29.23 -15.14
N LYS A 47 7.46 -28.16 -14.70
CA LYS A 47 7.89 -27.93 -13.29
C LYS A 47 6.88 -27.09 -12.48
N GLY A 48 5.66 -26.91 -12.97
CA GLY A 48 4.56 -26.35 -12.19
C GLY A 48 4.16 -27.27 -11.01
N ILE A 49 3.54 -26.71 -9.98
CA ILE A 49 2.98 -27.47 -8.86
C ILE A 49 1.48 -27.16 -8.81
N PRO A 50 0.61 -28.10 -9.22
CA PRO A 50 0.92 -29.40 -9.84
C PRO A 50 1.41 -29.28 -11.29
N SER A 51 2.16 -30.29 -11.78
CA SER A 51 2.60 -30.35 -13.18
C SER A 51 1.41 -30.58 -14.10
N ARG A 52 1.13 -29.61 -14.99
CA ARG A 52 0.01 -29.71 -15.94
C ARG A 52 0.23 -30.87 -16.93
N MET A 53 1.44 -30.98 -17.43
CA MET A 53 1.85 -32.08 -18.32
C MET A 53 1.77 -33.44 -17.63
N GLY A 54 2.20 -33.53 -16.36
CA GLY A 54 2.13 -34.73 -15.56
C GLY A 54 0.71 -35.18 -15.25
N LEU A 55 -0.21 -34.24 -15.00
CA LEU A 55 -1.63 -34.56 -14.79
C LEU A 55 -2.31 -35.04 -16.06
N LEU A 56 -2.00 -34.44 -17.22
CA LEU A 56 -2.60 -34.81 -18.48
C LEU A 56 -2.15 -36.19 -18.96
N LEU A 57 -0.83 -36.48 -18.86
CA LEU A 57 -0.26 -37.75 -19.26
C LEU A 57 -0.40 -38.87 -18.20
N ASP A 58 -0.87 -38.54 -17.02
CA ASP A 58 -0.90 -39.39 -15.83
C ASP A 58 0.49 -39.94 -15.44
N MET A 59 1.53 -39.16 -15.65
CA MET A 59 2.92 -39.48 -15.32
C MET A 59 3.40 -38.72 -14.10
N SER A 60 4.27 -39.35 -13.31
CA SER A 60 4.91 -38.68 -12.18
C SER A 60 5.86 -37.57 -12.66
N PRO A 61 6.02 -36.45 -11.91
CA PRO A 61 6.96 -35.39 -12.28
C PRO A 61 8.41 -35.88 -12.43
N ARG A 62 8.81 -36.94 -11.68
CA ARG A 62 10.12 -37.54 -11.78
C ARG A 62 10.30 -38.34 -13.08
N ALA A 63 9.30 -39.12 -13.47
CA ALA A 63 9.28 -39.84 -14.73
C ALA A 63 9.39 -38.90 -15.94
N LEU A 64 8.62 -37.82 -15.93
CA LEU A 64 8.71 -36.77 -16.94
C LEU A 64 10.09 -36.10 -16.99
N GLU A 65 10.72 -35.87 -15.84
CA GLU A 65 12.04 -35.27 -15.78
C GLU A 65 13.09 -36.19 -16.42
N GLU A 66 13.05 -37.51 -16.14
CA GLU A 66 13.95 -38.50 -16.71
C GLU A 66 13.83 -38.56 -18.24
N VAL A 67 12.62 -38.47 -18.79
CA VAL A 67 12.41 -38.46 -20.24
C VAL A 67 12.87 -37.14 -20.87
N ILE A 68 12.41 -36.01 -20.39
CA ILE A 68 12.68 -34.68 -20.99
C ILE A 68 14.18 -34.37 -21.02
N TYR A 69 14.92 -34.81 -20.01
CA TYR A 69 16.38 -34.58 -19.94
C TYR A 69 17.23 -35.76 -20.38
N PHE A 70 16.68 -36.65 -21.20
CA PHE A 70 17.39 -37.70 -21.89
C PHE A 70 18.08 -38.73 -20.96
N ALA A 71 17.45 -39.05 -19.83
CA ALA A 71 17.89 -40.10 -18.91
C ALA A 71 17.24 -41.46 -19.22
N SER A 72 15.96 -41.45 -19.69
CA SER A 72 15.19 -42.65 -19.99
C SER A 72 14.39 -42.51 -21.28
N TYR A 73 14.12 -43.62 -21.95
CA TYR A 73 13.17 -43.68 -23.07
C TYR A 73 11.74 -43.81 -22.54
N VAL A 74 10.77 -43.23 -23.26
CA VAL A 74 9.35 -43.44 -23.04
C VAL A 74 8.77 -44.22 -24.21
N VAL A 75 7.98 -45.26 -23.92
CA VAL A 75 7.27 -46.05 -24.92
C VAL A 75 6.07 -45.26 -25.43
N VAL A 76 6.09 -44.90 -26.71
CA VAL A 76 4.99 -44.22 -27.40
C VAL A 76 4.02 -45.25 -27.97
N ASP A 77 4.54 -46.18 -28.75
CA ASP A 77 3.78 -47.33 -29.28
C ASP A 77 4.44 -48.65 -28.82
N PRO A 78 3.74 -49.44 -28.01
CA PRO A 78 4.28 -50.68 -27.48
C PRO A 78 4.38 -51.83 -28.53
N GLY A 79 3.61 -51.79 -29.63
CA GLY A 79 3.56 -52.87 -30.59
C GLY A 79 3.33 -54.25 -29.94
N PRO A 80 3.98 -55.32 -30.44
CA PRO A 80 3.82 -56.68 -29.92
C PRO A 80 4.73 -57.02 -28.70
N THR A 81 5.36 -55.99 -28.07
CA THR A 81 6.38 -56.21 -27.02
C THR A 81 5.81 -56.59 -25.65
N GLY A 82 4.49 -56.46 -25.44
CA GLY A 82 3.85 -56.69 -24.14
C GLY A 82 4.13 -55.60 -23.09
N LEU A 83 4.78 -54.48 -23.47
CA LEU A 83 4.96 -53.31 -22.62
C LEU A 83 3.70 -52.47 -22.57
N GLU A 84 3.51 -51.77 -21.47
CA GLU A 84 2.43 -50.75 -21.39
C GLU A 84 2.91 -49.43 -22.00
N LYS A 85 1.99 -48.72 -22.64
CA LYS A 85 2.21 -47.36 -23.11
C LYS A 85 2.65 -46.45 -21.95
N LYS A 86 3.55 -45.48 -22.20
CA LYS A 86 4.13 -44.59 -21.19
C LYS A 86 5.13 -45.24 -20.23
N THR A 87 5.49 -46.52 -20.42
CA THR A 87 6.53 -47.17 -19.62
C THR A 87 7.90 -46.56 -19.90
N LEU A 88 8.70 -46.40 -18.85
CA LEU A 88 10.07 -45.88 -18.96
C LEU A 88 11.04 -47.05 -19.16
N LEU A 89 11.94 -46.91 -20.10
CA LEU A 89 13.02 -47.89 -20.36
C LEU A 89 14.38 -47.22 -20.16
N SER A 90 15.27 -47.90 -19.49
CA SER A 90 16.68 -47.54 -19.48
C SER A 90 17.32 -47.80 -20.84
N GLU A 91 18.51 -47.25 -21.10
CA GLU A 91 19.22 -47.48 -22.37
C GLU A 91 19.55 -48.98 -22.60
N ALA A 92 19.82 -49.71 -21.53
CA ALA A 92 20.09 -51.16 -21.61
C ALA A 92 18.82 -51.94 -21.98
N GLU A 93 17.72 -51.69 -21.33
CA GLU A 93 16.41 -52.29 -21.64
C GLU A 93 15.93 -51.94 -23.04
N PHE A 94 16.09 -50.68 -23.46
CA PHE A 94 15.74 -50.25 -24.82
C PHE A 94 16.51 -51.07 -25.86
N ARG A 95 17.82 -51.28 -25.69
CA ARG A 95 18.63 -52.09 -26.63
C ARG A 95 18.16 -53.54 -26.66
N GLU A 96 17.87 -54.14 -25.49
CA GLU A 96 17.36 -55.52 -25.40
C GLU A 96 16.04 -55.71 -26.13
N TYR A 97 15.09 -54.77 -25.95
CA TYR A 97 13.80 -54.83 -26.67
C TYR A 97 13.97 -54.50 -28.14
N TYR A 98 14.86 -53.58 -28.52
CA TYR A 98 15.13 -53.24 -29.93
C TYR A 98 15.74 -54.42 -30.70
N ASP A 99 16.63 -55.20 -30.06
CA ASP A 99 17.24 -56.40 -30.65
C ASP A 99 16.22 -57.53 -30.79
N LYS A 100 15.25 -57.65 -29.88
CA LYS A 100 14.19 -58.68 -29.92
C LYS A 100 13.07 -58.33 -30.92
N TYR A 101 12.73 -57.05 -31.07
CA TYR A 101 11.60 -56.59 -31.86
C TYR A 101 12.01 -55.41 -32.77
N PRO A 102 12.89 -55.61 -33.75
CA PRO A 102 13.42 -54.51 -34.57
C PRO A 102 12.30 -53.84 -35.35
N ASN A 103 12.15 -52.51 -35.18
CA ASN A 103 11.14 -51.64 -35.81
C ASN A 103 9.66 -51.99 -35.55
N GLN A 104 9.35 -52.77 -34.51
CA GLN A 104 7.98 -53.17 -34.18
C GLN A 104 7.39 -52.38 -32.97
N PHE A 105 8.18 -51.55 -32.34
CA PHE A 105 7.76 -50.66 -31.27
C PHE A 105 8.46 -49.32 -31.42
N VAL A 106 7.85 -48.26 -30.86
CA VAL A 106 8.39 -46.91 -30.89
C VAL A 106 8.62 -46.41 -29.47
N ALA A 107 9.89 -46.15 -29.14
CA ALA A 107 10.26 -45.49 -27.89
C ALA A 107 11.18 -44.30 -28.23
N LYS A 108 10.91 -43.15 -27.62
CA LYS A 108 11.64 -41.89 -27.88
C LYS A 108 12.15 -41.30 -26.59
N MET A 109 13.16 -40.45 -26.69
CA MET A 109 13.68 -39.61 -25.59
C MET A 109 13.38 -38.17 -25.80
N GLY A 110 13.34 -37.39 -24.69
CA GLY A 110 13.20 -35.93 -24.72
C GLY A 110 11.78 -35.46 -24.97
N ALA A 111 11.67 -34.18 -25.29
CA ALA A 111 10.37 -33.54 -25.52
C ALA A 111 9.64 -34.11 -26.75
N GLU A 112 10.33 -34.72 -27.68
CA GLU A 112 9.77 -35.35 -28.88
C GLU A 112 8.84 -36.51 -28.53
N GLY A 113 9.25 -37.43 -27.65
CA GLY A 113 8.40 -38.52 -27.19
C GLY A 113 7.19 -38.03 -26.38
N ILE A 114 7.35 -36.98 -25.59
CA ILE A 114 6.25 -36.39 -24.86
C ILE A 114 5.26 -35.69 -25.80
N LYS A 115 5.76 -35.06 -26.89
CA LYS A 115 4.91 -34.42 -27.91
C LYS A 115 4.00 -35.42 -28.59
N ASP A 116 4.57 -36.58 -29.04
CA ASP A 116 3.80 -37.64 -29.68
C ASP A 116 2.67 -38.13 -28.72
N LEU A 117 3.02 -38.38 -27.44
CA LEU A 117 2.04 -38.81 -26.44
C LEU A 117 0.93 -37.78 -26.21
N LEU A 118 1.26 -36.46 -26.27
CA LEU A 118 0.26 -35.38 -26.12
C LEU A 118 -0.62 -35.21 -27.36
N GLU A 119 -0.10 -35.51 -28.57
CA GLU A 119 -0.85 -35.45 -29.83
C GLU A 119 -1.89 -36.56 -29.95
N GLU A 120 -1.62 -37.70 -29.33
CA GLU A 120 -2.50 -38.88 -29.34
C GLU A 120 -3.66 -38.80 -28.34
N ILE A 121 -3.66 -37.81 -27.39
CA ILE A 121 -4.71 -37.70 -26.37
C ILE A 121 -5.99 -37.16 -27.00
N ASP A 122 -7.07 -37.95 -26.93
CA ASP A 122 -8.42 -37.46 -27.15
C ASP A 122 -9.01 -36.93 -25.84
N LEU A 123 -9.20 -35.59 -25.78
CA LEU A 123 -9.72 -34.92 -24.58
C LEU A 123 -11.16 -35.33 -24.23
N ASP A 124 -11.97 -35.73 -25.22
CA ASP A 124 -13.36 -36.13 -24.98
C ASP A 124 -13.47 -37.55 -24.44
N GLU A 125 -12.59 -38.47 -24.86
CA GLU A 125 -12.50 -39.83 -24.31
C GLU A 125 -11.94 -39.81 -22.89
N GLU A 126 -10.80 -39.14 -22.65
CA GLU A 126 -10.21 -38.95 -21.32
C GLU A 126 -11.21 -38.34 -20.31
N LEU A 127 -12.03 -37.41 -20.77
CA LEU A 127 -13.03 -36.77 -19.91
C LEU A 127 -14.14 -37.75 -19.48
N LYS A 128 -14.56 -38.66 -20.36
CA LYS A 128 -15.52 -39.72 -20.01
C LYS A 128 -14.91 -40.69 -19.02
N GLU A 129 -13.72 -41.21 -19.31
CA GLU A 129 -13.02 -42.13 -18.44
C GLU A 129 -12.80 -41.57 -17.03
N LEU A 130 -12.36 -40.32 -16.93
CA LEU A 130 -12.17 -39.64 -15.65
C LEU A 130 -13.48 -39.43 -14.88
N ARG A 131 -14.62 -39.21 -15.55
CA ARG A 131 -15.93 -39.11 -14.90
C ARG A 131 -16.37 -40.46 -14.35
N ASP A 132 -16.18 -41.53 -15.11
CA ASP A 132 -16.50 -42.90 -14.67
C ASP A 132 -15.56 -43.29 -13.49
N GLU A 133 -14.29 -42.90 -13.54
CA GLU A 133 -13.36 -43.13 -12.42
C GLU A 133 -13.78 -42.37 -11.16
N LEU A 134 -14.33 -41.16 -11.26
CA LEU A 134 -14.80 -40.36 -10.12
C LEU A 134 -15.95 -41.04 -9.36
N GLU A 135 -16.80 -41.81 -10.04
CA GLU A 135 -17.91 -42.54 -9.41
C GLU A 135 -17.43 -43.71 -8.52
N SER A 136 -16.27 -44.27 -8.87
CA SER A 136 -15.70 -45.47 -8.20
C SER A 136 -14.53 -45.18 -7.26
N ALA A 137 -13.83 -44.05 -7.45
CA ALA A 137 -12.60 -43.74 -6.74
C ALA A 137 -12.84 -43.16 -5.33
N THR A 138 -11.93 -43.47 -4.38
CA THR A 138 -11.95 -42.97 -3.00
C THR A 138 -10.58 -42.44 -2.57
N GLY A 139 -10.54 -41.55 -1.58
CA GLY A 139 -9.32 -41.06 -0.95
C GLY A 139 -8.38 -40.31 -1.89
N GLN A 140 -7.11 -40.66 -1.91
CA GLN A 140 -6.08 -39.97 -2.72
C GLN A 140 -6.28 -40.13 -4.23
N ARG A 141 -6.84 -41.28 -4.66
CA ARG A 141 -7.13 -41.54 -6.07
C ARG A 141 -8.24 -40.58 -6.57
N LEU A 142 -9.29 -40.36 -5.77
CA LEU A 142 -10.32 -39.37 -6.06
C LEU A 142 -9.75 -37.97 -6.19
N THR A 143 -8.88 -37.53 -5.26
CA THR A 143 -8.24 -36.21 -5.30
C THR A 143 -7.37 -36.02 -6.56
N ARG A 144 -6.69 -37.07 -7.02
CA ARG A 144 -5.88 -37.04 -8.24
C ARG A 144 -6.77 -36.98 -9.48
N ALA A 145 -7.85 -37.77 -9.54
CA ALA A 145 -8.81 -37.77 -10.64
C ALA A 145 -9.50 -36.40 -10.80
N ILE A 146 -9.89 -35.76 -9.70
CA ILE A 146 -10.46 -34.40 -9.72
C ILE A 146 -9.49 -33.39 -10.32
N LYS A 147 -8.21 -33.41 -9.91
CA LYS A 147 -7.18 -32.50 -10.46
C LYS A 147 -6.89 -32.76 -11.94
N ARG A 148 -6.94 -34.02 -12.38
CA ARG A 148 -6.79 -34.38 -13.81
C ARG A 148 -7.98 -33.86 -14.60
N LEU A 149 -9.19 -34.12 -14.12
CA LEU A 149 -10.42 -33.65 -14.75
C LEU A 149 -10.44 -32.14 -14.95
N GLU A 150 -10.06 -31.35 -13.92
CA GLU A 150 -9.95 -29.90 -14.00
C GLU A 150 -9.02 -29.43 -15.14
N VAL A 151 -7.89 -30.11 -15.33
CA VAL A 151 -6.93 -29.79 -16.39
C VAL A 151 -7.49 -30.17 -17.76
N VAL A 152 -8.08 -31.36 -17.92
CA VAL A 152 -8.66 -31.84 -19.19
C VAL A 152 -9.84 -30.95 -19.62
N GLU A 153 -10.73 -30.59 -18.70
CA GLU A 153 -11.84 -29.66 -18.96
C GLU A 153 -11.33 -28.27 -19.36
N SER A 154 -10.27 -27.79 -18.73
CA SER A 154 -9.67 -26.49 -19.05
C SER A 154 -9.11 -26.46 -20.49
N PHE A 155 -8.45 -27.55 -20.94
CA PHE A 155 -7.97 -27.68 -22.32
C PHE A 155 -9.13 -27.77 -23.30
N ARG A 156 -10.14 -28.58 -23.02
CA ARG A 156 -11.31 -28.72 -23.87
C ARG A 156 -12.07 -27.41 -24.03
N ASN A 157 -12.37 -26.72 -22.92
CA ASN A 157 -13.15 -25.46 -22.94
C ASN A 157 -12.39 -24.30 -23.59
N SER A 158 -11.07 -24.29 -23.50
CA SER A 158 -10.23 -23.25 -24.13
C SER A 158 -9.95 -23.52 -25.62
N GLY A 159 -10.18 -24.74 -26.10
CA GLY A 159 -9.83 -25.15 -27.48
C GLY A 159 -8.33 -25.22 -27.74
N ASN A 160 -7.49 -25.21 -26.70
CA ASN A 160 -6.04 -25.34 -26.84
C ASN A 160 -5.64 -26.79 -27.03
N ASN A 161 -4.68 -27.02 -27.94
CA ASN A 161 -4.11 -28.36 -28.14
C ASN A 161 -3.04 -28.64 -27.06
N PRO A 162 -3.10 -29.80 -26.35
CA PRO A 162 -2.10 -30.20 -25.39
C PRO A 162 -0.65 -30.21 -25.92
N SER A 163 -0.44 -30.53 -27.18
CA SER A 163 0.89 -30.56 -27.83
C SER A 163 1.58 -29.18 -27.84
N TRP A 164 0.82 -28.09 -27.69
CA TRP A 164 1.39 -26.72 -27.63
C TRP A 164 2.19 -26.44 -26.34
N MET A 165 2.16 -27.33 -25.36
CA MET A 165 3.08 -27.28 -24.23
C MET A 165 4.53 -27.63 -24.62
N ILE A 166 4.74 -28.16 -25.80
CA ILE A 166 6.05 -28.42 -26.41
C ILE A 166 6.28 -27.35 -27.48
N LEU A 167 7.45 -26.74 -27.47
CA LEU A 167 7.83 -25.64 -28.35
C LEU A 167 8.66 -26.15 -29.53
N ASP A 168 8.20 -25.92 -30.75
CA ASP A 168 8.97 -26.10 -31.99
C ASP A 168 9.62 -24.79 -32.42
N VAL A 169 8.98 -23.68 -32.08
CA VAL A 169 9.42 -22.32 -32.40
C VAL A 169 9.44 -21.47 -31.15
N LEU A 170 10.55 -20.80 -30.89
CA LEU A 170 10.73 -19.93 -29.74
C LEU A 170 10.55 -18.47 -30.15
N PRO A 171 9.63 -17.71 -29.56
CA PRO A 171 9.47 -16.29 -29.85
C PRO A 171 10.60 -15.46 -29.25
N ILE A 172 11.02 -14.43 -29.99
CA ILE A 172 12.02 -13.45 -29.55
C ILE A 172 11.30 -12.13 -29.31
N ILE A 173 11.41 -11.60 -28.09
CA ILE A 173 10.81 -10.31 -27.74
C ILE A 173 11.47 -9.16 -28.50
N PRO A 174 10.73 -8.04 -28.75
CA PRO A 174 11.24 -6.89 -29.47
C PRO A 174 12.53 -6.30 -28.89
N PRO A 175 13.41 -5.72 -29.71
CA PRO A 175 14.73 -5.22 -29.29
C PRO A 175 14.70 -4.15 -28.19
N GLU A 176 13.66 -3.29 -28.16
CA GLU A 176 13.57 -2.25 -27.14
C GLU A 176 13.20 -2.78 -25.74
N ILE A 177 12.63 -3.98 -25.64
CA ILE A 177 12.33 -4.64 -24.36
C ILE A 177 13.59 -5.32 -23.78
N ARG A 178 14.61 -5.57 -24.62
CA ARG A 178 15.92 -6.11 -24.25
C ARG A 178 17.07 -5.21 -24.73
N PRO A 179 17.16 -3.97 -24.23
CA PRO A 179 18.03 -2.96 -24.80
C PRO A 179 19.50 -3.31 -24.69
N MET A 180 20.27 -2.84 -25.68
CA MET A 180 21.73 -2.79 -25.67
C MET A 180 22.11 -1.32 -25.81
N VAL A 181 22.76 -0.74 -24.81
CA VAL A 181 23.12 0.67 -24.72
C VAL A 181 24.65 0.80 -24.73
N GLN A 182 25.16 1.68 -25.56
CA GLN A 182 26.57 2.01 -25.58
C GLN A 182 26.88 2.98 -24.40
N LEU A 183 27.83 2.60 -23.58
CA LEU A 183 28.37 3.43 -22.49
C LEU A 183 29.57 4.25 -22.98
N ASP A 184 29.92 5.27 -22.21
CA ASP A 184 31.14 6.05 -22.44
C ASP A 184 32.36 5.13 -22.44
N GLY A 185 33.27 5.35 -23.39
CA GLY A 185 34.44 4.49 -23.59
C GLY A 185 34.20 3.27 -24.48
N GLY A 186 33.11 3.24 -25.27
CA GLY A 186 32.86 2.22 -26.29
C GLY A 186 32.40 0.85 -25.78
N ARG A 187 32.14 0.73 -24.45
CA ARG A 187 31.58 -0.49 -23.85
C ARG A 187 30.06 -0.54 -24.03
N PHE A 188 29.51 -1.75 -24.15
CA PHE A 188 28.06 -1.94 -24.24
C PHE A 188 27.51 -2.53 -22.97
N ALA A 189 26.45 -1.91 -22.43
CA ALA A 189 25.58 -2.52 -21.42
C ALA A 189 24.44 -3.23 -22.14
N THR A 190 24.23 -4.49 -21.84
CA THR A 190 23.21 -5.31 -22.48
C THR A 190 22.28 -5.94 -21.44
N SER A 191 21.03 -6.17 -21.82
CA SER A 191 20.09 -6.95 -21.01
C SER A 191 20.55 -8.39 -20.89
N ASP A 192 20.34 -9.00 -19.72
CA ASP A 192 20.63 -10.42 -19.46
C ASP A 192 19.92 -11.35 -20.46
N LEU A 193 18.73 -10.95 -20.96
CA LEU A 193 17.98 -11.69 -21.97
C LEU A 193 18.76 -11.88 -23.27
N ASN A 194 19.56 -10.91 -23.69
CA ASN A 194 20.37 -11.03 -24.90
C ASN A 194 21.41 -12.14 -24.76
N ASP A 195 21.99 -12.32 -23.58
CA ASP A 195 22.93 -13.42 -23.34
C ASP A 195 22.22 -14.79 -23.32
N LEU A 196 21.05 -14.87 -22.72
CA LEU A 196 20.23 -16.09 -22.72
C LEU A 196 19.78 -16.46 -24.15
N TYR A 197 19.29 -15.52 -24.95
CA TYR A 197 18.96 -15.77 -26.37
C TYR A 197 20.18 -16.19 -27.18
N ARG A 198 21.32 -15.57 -26.98
CA ARG A 198 22.58 -15.95 -27.64
C ARG A 198 22.97 -17.38 -27.33
N ARG A 199 22.82 -17.83 -26.06
CA ARG A 199 23.08 -19.22 -25.66
C ARG A 199 22.15 -20.20 -26.39
N VAL A 200 20.85 -19.89 -26.47
CA VAL A 200 19.88 -20.70 -27.21
C VAL A 200 20.25 -20.80 -28.68
N ILE A 201 20.54 -19.67 -29.34
CA ILE A 201 20.91 -19.64 -30.76
C ILE A 201 22.18 -20.46 -31.03
N ASN A 202 23.20 -20.30 -30.19
CA ASN A 202 24.47 -21.06 -30.34
C ASN A 202 24.26 -22.55 -30.20
N ARG A 203 23.45 -22.99 -29.20
CA ARG A 203 23.13 -24.42 -29.03
C ARG A 203 22.29 -24.95 -30.18
N ASN A 204 21.30 -24.20 -30.64
CA ASN A 204 20.45 -24.56 -31.77
C ASN A 204 21.25 -24.72 -33.07
N ASN A 205 22.11 -23.75 -33.38
CA ASN A 205 22.98 -23.83 -34.57
C ASN A 205 23.98 -24.98 -34.50
N ARG A 206 24.51 -25.28 -33.32
CA ARG A 206 25.41 -26.42 -33.11
C ARG A 206 24.66 -27.72 -33.30
N LEU A 207 23.44 -27.85 -32.75
CA LEU A 207 22.62 -29.05 -32.96
C LEU A 207 22.28 -29.25 -34.44
N LYS A 208 21.88 -28.19 -35.18
CA LYS A 208 21.63 -28.28 -36.63
C LYS A 208 22.83 -28.85 -37.38
N ARG A 209 24.02 -28.31 -37.12
CA ARG A 209 25.26 -28.81 -37.74
C ARG A 209 25.56 -30.27 -37.44
N LEU A 210 25.32 -30.72 -36.20
CA LEU A 210 25.53 -32.10 -35.79
C LEU A 210 24.54 -33.06 -36.45
N LEU A 211 23.31 -32.63 -36.64
CA LEU A 211 22.30 -33.39 -37.39
C LEU A 211 22.65 -33.47 -38.89
N ASP A 212 23.09 -32.38 -39.51
CA ASP A 212 23.52 -32.35 -40.90
C ASP A 212 24.74 -33.20 -41.17
N LEU A 213 25.66 -33.33 -40.19
CA LEU A 213 26.86 -34.13 -40.29
C LEU A 213 26.65 -35.63 -39.92
N GLY A 214 25.44 -36.02 -39.52
CA GLY A 214 25.17 -37.40 -39.12
C GLY A 214 25.95 -37.84 -37.85
N ALA A 215 26.15 -36.96 -36.88
CA ALA A 215 26.95 -37.24 -35.68
C ALA A 215 26.37 -38.40 -34.86
N PRO A 216 27.22 -39.11 -34.05
CA PRO A 216 26.77 -40.20 -33.18
C PRO A 216 25.61 -39.79 -32.27
N GLY A 217 24.63 -40.69 -32.09
CA GLY A 217 23.39 -40.44 -31.36
C GLY A 217 23.60 -39.88 -29.94
N ILE A 218 24.61 -40.37 -29.20
CA ILE A 218 24.93 -39.88 -27.86
C ILE A 218 25.32 -38.41 -27.83
N ILE A 219 26.05 -37.93 -28.86
CA ILE A 219 26.44 -36.50 -28.96
C ILE A 219 25.22 -35.64 -29.28
N VAL A 220 24.37 -36.12 -30.20
CA VAL A 220 23.12 -35.44 -30.56
C VAL A 220 22.15 -35.34 -29.36
N GLN A 221 21.98 -36.41 -28.61
CA GLN A 221 21.15 -36.43 -27.40
C GLN A 221 21.67 -35.46 -26.34
N ASN A 222 22.98 -35.42 -26.11
CA ASN A 222 23.57 -34.48 -25.16
C ASN A 222 23.35 -33.00 -25.61
N GLU A 223 23.47 -32.69 -26.90
CA GLU A 223 23.25 -31.35 -27.39
C GLU A 223 21.74 -30.97 -27.38
N LYS A 224 20.83 -31.93 -27.65
CA LYS A 224 19.37 -31.73 -27.43
C LYS A 224 19.07 -31.41 -25.97
N ARG A 225 19.68 -32.12 -25.01
CA ARG A 225 19.55 -31.84 -23.58
C ARG A 225 20.07 -30.46 -23.22
N MET A 226 21.21 -30.03 -23.75
CA MET A 226 21.78 -28.72 -23.52
C MET A 226 20.91 -27.60 -24.14
N LEU A 227 20.24 -27.86 -25.27
CA LEU A 227 19.27 -26.95 -25.85
C LEU A 227 18.03 -26.79 -24.96
N GLN A 228 17.51 -27.90 -24.42
CA GLN A 228 16.42 -27.92 -23.44
C GLN A 228 16.78 -27.04 -22.21
N GLU A 229 17.97 -27.25 -21.64
CA GLU A 229 18.45 -26.48 -20.48
C GLU A 229 18.65 -25.01 -20.80
N ALA A 230 19.09 -24.64 -22.01
CA ALA A 230 19.23 -23.24 -22.44
C ALA A 230 17.88 -22.53 -22.56
N VAL A 231 16.86 -23.22 -23.09
CA VAL A 231 15.49 -22.68 -23.18
C VAL A 231 14.84 -22.57 -21.80
N ASP A 232 15.05 -23.54 -20.93
CA ASP A 232 14.59 -23.49 -19.54
C ASP A 232 15.17 -22.29 -18.79
N ALA A 233 16.47 -22.02 -18.96
CA ALA A 233 17.11 -20.86 -18.37
C ALA A 233 16.58 -19.54 -18.95
N LEU A 234 16.22 -19.47 -20.21
CA LEU A 234 15.61 -18.30 -20.82
C LEU A 234 14.23 -18.00 -20.23
N ILE A 235 13.41 -19.03 -20.03
CA ILE A 235 12.03 -18.88 -19.54
C ILE A 235 12.01 -18.64 -18.03
N ASP A 236 12.66 -19.50 -17.24
CA ASP A 236 12.68 -19.42 -15.77
C ASP A 236 14.00 -19.93 -15.19
N ASN A 237 15.02 -19.08 -15.17
CA ASN A 237 16.36 -19.41 -14.71
C ASN A 237 16.37 -19.79 -13.22
N GLY A 238 16.96 -20.95 -12.90
CA GLY A 238 17.05 -21.46 -11.53
C GLY A 238 15.85 -22.28 -11.06
N ARG A 239 14.84 -22.51 -11.91
CA ARG A 239 13.72 -23.38 -11.58
C ARG A 239 14.12 -24.86 -11.50
N ARG A 240 15.11 -25.26 -12.26
CA ARG A 240 15.74 -26.58 -12.23
C ARG A 240 17.23 -26.46 -11.93
N GLY A 241 17.64 -26.88 -10.73
CA GLY A 241 19.04 -26.90 -10.32
C GLY A 241 19.68 -25.51 -10.16
N ARG A 242 20.99 -25.45 -10.39
CA ARG A 242 21.73 -24.18 -10.24
C ARG A 242 21.40 -23.19 -11.36
N PRO A 243 21.15 -21.91 -11.03
CA PRO A 243 20.88 -20.93 -12.05
C PRO A 243 22.11 -20.67 -12.94
N VAL A 244 21.84 -20.34 -14.19
CA VAL A 244 22.87 -19.87 -15.11
C VAL A 244 23.33 -18.49 -14.67
N THR A 245 24.64 -18.31 -14.54
CA THR A 245 25.25 -17.06 -14.05
C THR A 245 25.99 -16.29 -15.15
N GLY A 246 26.08 -15.00 -14.95
CA GLY A 246 26.91 -14.09 -15.74
C GLY A 246 28.24 -13.75 -15.03
N PRO A 247 28.92 -12.69 -15.46
CA PRO A 247 30.12 -12.20 -14.81
C PRO A 247 29.87 -11.90 -13.32
N GLY A 248 30.82 -12.28 -12.46
CA GLY A 248 30.69 -12.10 -11.00
C GLY A 248 29.71 -13.07 -10.32
N ASN A 249 29.46 -14.24 -10.91
CA ASN A 249 28.54 -15.27 -10.37
C ASN A 249 27.08 -14.81 -10.10
N ARG A 250 26.66 -13.68 -10.66
CA ARG A 250 25.30 -13.19 -10.56
C ARG A 250 24.35 -14.03 -11.43
N PRO A 251 23.23 -14.54 -10.90
CA PRO A 251 22.22 -15.20 -11.70
C PRO A 251 21.67 -14.27 -12.79
N LEU A 252 21.54 -14.77 -14.02
CA LEU A 252 20.95 -14.01 -15.12
C LEU A 252 19.44 -13.88 -14.96
N LYS A 253 18.90 -12.70 -15.23
CA LYS A 253 17.47 -12.41 -15.14
C LYS A 253 16.71 -12.95 -16.35
N SER A 254 15.89 -14.00 -16.13
CA SER A 254 15.08 -14.64 -17.17
C SER A 254 13.75 -13.90 -17.45
N LEU A 255 12.98 -14.37 -18.43
CA LEU A 255 11.65 -13.83 -18.74
C LEU A 255 10.70 -13.86 -17.52
N SER A 256 10.68 -14.97 -16.77
CA SER A 256 9.89 -15.08 -15.55
C SER A 256 10.27 -14.05 -14.50
N HIS A 257 11.55 -13.77 -14.33
CA HIS A 257 12.04 -12.77 -13.39
C HIS A 257 11.67 -11.33 -13.79
N MET A 258 11.43 -11.09 -15.07
CA MET A 258 10.91 -9.79 -15.54
C MET A 258 9.46 -9.56 -15.14
N LEU A 259 8.69 -10.61 -14.88
CA LEU A 259 7.27 -10.53 -14.54
C LEU A 259 7.01 -10.68 -13.04
N LYS A 260 7.80 -11.53 -12.35
CA LYS A 260 7.63 -11.90 -10.93
C LYS A 260 8.25 -10.89 -9.97
N GLY A 261 7.75 -10.88 -8.73
CA GLY A 261 8.32 -10.14 -7.61
C GLY A 261 8.08 -8.63 -7.62
N LYS A 262 8.68 -7.93 -6.65
CA LYS A 262 8.52 -6.47 -6.47
C LYS A 262 9.06 -5.64 -7.64
N GLN A 263 10.11 -6.12 -8.30
CA GLN A 263 10.75 -5.47 -9.44
C GLN A 263 10.27 -6.00 -10.80
N GLY A 264 9.26 -6.88 -10.78
CA GLY A 264 8.64 -7.39 -11.98
C GLY A 264 7.70 -6.39 -12.64
N ARG A 265 7.42 -6.62 -13.92
CA ARG A 265 6.58 -5.73 -14.75
C ARG A 265 5.20 -5.47 -14.15
N PHE A 266 4.57 -6.49 -13.57
CA PHE A 266 3.25 -6.34 -12.97
C PHE A 266 3.27 -5.35 -11.80
N ARG A 267 4.14 -5.55 -10.82
CA ARG A 267 4.15 -4.73 -9.60
C ARG A 267 4.83 -3.38 -9.79
N GLN A 268 5.84 -3.28 -10.65
CA GLN A 268 6.63 -2.05 -10.80
C GLN A 268 6.09 -1.09 -11.87
N ASN A 269 5.46 -1.61 -12.94
CA ASN A 269 5.09 -0.79 -14.09
C ASN A 269 3.61 -0.83 -14.46
N LEU A 270 2.84 -1.85 -14.05
CA LEU A 270 1.43 -2.02 -14.40
C LEU A 270 0.49 -1.69 -13.24
N LEU A 271 0.71 -2.24 -12.04
CA LEU A 271 -0.08 -1.92 -10.85
C LEU A 271 0.21 -0.53 -10.29
N GLY A 272 1.36 0.04 -10.62
CA GLY A 272 1.73 1.39 -10.26
C GLY A 272 2.77 1.92 -11.25
N LYS A 273 2.67 3.21 -11.59
CA LYS A 273 3.58 3.89 -12.49
C LYS A 273 4.14 5.14 -11.83
N ARG A 274 5.32 5.58 -12.25
CA ARG A 274 5.81 6.92 -11.93
C ARG A 274 4.96 7.92 -12.71
N VAL A 275 4.51 8.97 -12.03
CA VAL A 275 3.62 9.97 -12.61
C VAL A 275 4.27 11.35 -12.52
N ASP A 276 3.98 12.20 -13.51
CA ASP A 276 4.32 13.62 -13.51
C ASP A 276 3.38 14.41 -12.58
N TYR A 277 3.63 15.68 -12.39
CA TYR A 277 2.87 16.58 -11.51
C TYR A 277 2.80 16.05 -10.06
N SER A 278 3.88 15.49 -9.61
CA SER A 278 4.03 14.99 -8.25
C SER A 278 5.36 15.43 -7.64
N GLY A 279 5.35 15.62 -6.34
CA GLY A 279 6.53 16.01 -5.57
C GLY A 279 6.54 15.29 -4.23
N ARG A 280 7.64 15.38 -3.51
CA ARG A 280 7.79 14.80 -2.18
C ARG A 280 8.60 15.72 -1.29
N SER A 281 8.16 15.91 -0.05
CA SER A 281 8.90 16.66 0.96
C SER A 281 8.60 16.16 2.36
N VAL A 282 9.40 16.61 3.32
CA VAL A 282 9.18 16.39 4.75
C VAL A 282 7.93 17.14 5.18
N ILE A 283 7.20 16.58 6.13
CA ILE A 283 6.03 17.20 6.74
C ILE A 283 6.38 17.90 8.06
N ALA A 284 5.66 18.98 8.33
CA ALA A 284 5.72 19.68 9.59
C ALA A 284 4.31 20.07 10.03
N VAL A 285 4.13 20.31 11.33
CA VAL A 285 2.83 20.70 11.86
C VAL A 285 2.40 22.09 11.36
N GLY A 286 1.12 22.20 10.98
CA GLY A 286 0.47 23.46 10.60
C GLY A 286 -0.71 23.74 11.51
N PRO A 287 -0.51 24.27 12.73
CA PRO A 287 -1.60 24.45 13.70
C PRO A 287 -2.62 25.51 13.27
N SER A 288 -2.23 26.47 12.46
CA SER A 288 -3.12 27.53 11.94
C SER A 288 -4.00 27.12 10.76
N LEU A 289 -3.70 25.96 10.13
CA LEU A 289 -4.46 25.46 8.99
C LEU A 289 -5.88 25.06 9.39
N LYS A 290 -6.81 25.23 8.46
CA LYS A 290 -8.15 24.64 8.55
C LYS A 290 -8.10 23.17 8.11
N MET A 291 -9.10 22.38 8.49
CA MET A 291 -9.10 20.94 8.26
C MET A 291 -9.03 20.56 6.77
N TYR A 292 -9.54 21.38 5.89
CA TYR A 292 -9.50 21.20 4.44
C TYR A 292 -8.23 21.75 3.78
N GLN A 293 -7.33 22.41 4.53
CA GLN A 293 -6.15 23.08 4.01
C GLN A 293 -4.86 22.29 4.27
N CYS A 294 -3.89 22.44 3.36
CA CYS A 294 -2.50 22.06 3.57
C CYS A 294 -1.57 23.19 3.19
N GLY A 295 -0.42 23.27 3.85
CA GLY A 295 0.61 24.24 3.49
C GLY A 295 1.58 23.63 2.49
N LEU A 296 1.65 24.18 1.27
CA LEU A 296 2.56 23.73 0.23
C LEU A 296 3.72 24.72 0.09
N PRO A 297 5.00 24.26 0.13
CA PRO A 297 6.14 25.12 -0.13
C PRO A 297 6.03 25.87 -1.45
N LYS A 298 6.31 27.18 -1.45
CA LYS A 298 6.19 28.03 -2.65
C LYS A 298 6.97 27.50 -3.85
N GLU A 299 8.23 27.10 -3.63
CA GLU A 299 9.08 26.56 -4.70
C GLU A 299 8.49 25.25 -5.29
N MET A 300 7.96 24.39 -4.45
CA MET A 300 7.32 23.15 -4.87
C MET A 300 6.02 23.44 -5.65
N ALA A 301 5.19 24.34 -5.14
CA ALA A 301 3.96 24.73 -5.80
C ALA A 301 4.22 25.30 -7.21
N LEU A 302 5.23 26.18 -7.34
CA LEU A 302 5.60 26.76 -8.63
C LEU A 302 5.99 25.70 -9.66
N GLU A 303 6.75 24.69 -9.28
CA GLU A 303 7.14 23.62 -10.20
C GLU A 303 5.99 22.67 -10.54
N LEU A 304 5.14 22.31 -9.57
CA LEU A 304 3.98 21.45 -9.78
C LEU A 304 2.91 22.10 -10.66
N PHE A 305 2.64 23.37 -10.45
CA PHE A 305 1.62 24.14 -11.19
C PHE A 305 2.17 24.89 -12.40
N LYS A 306 3.44 24.70 -12.75
CA LYS A 306 4.14 25.42 -13.82
C LYS A 306 3.35 25.55 -15.13
N PRO A 307 2.75 24.49 -15.70
CA PRO A 307 1.96 24.62 -16.93
C PRO A 307 0.72 25.46 -16.77
N PHE A 308 0.07 25.42 -15.62
CA PHE A 308 -1.12 26.22 -15.31
C PHE A 308 -0.76 27.69 -15.17
N VAL A 309 0.33 27.98 -14.45
CA VAL A 309 0.86 29.34 -14.29
C VAL A 309 1.31 29.91 -15.65
N MET A 310 2.01 29.12 -16.48
CA MET A 310 2.38 29.55 -17.83
C MET A 310 1.16 29.91 -18.70
N LYS A 311 0.11 29.10 -18.64
CA LYS A 311 -1.14 29.36 -19.34
C LYS A 311 -1.76 30.68 -18.89
N GLU A 312 -1.86 30.87 -17.58
CA GLU A 312 -2.50 32.04 -16.99
C GLU A 312 -1.70 33.32 -17.25
N LEU A 313 -0.36 33.27 -17.18
CA LEU A 313 0.51 34.40 -17.52
C LEU A 313 0.33 34.86 -18.98
N VAL A 314 0.14 33.92 -19.90
CA VAL A 314 -0.12 34.25 -21.31
C VAL A 314 -1.54 34.75 -21.50
N GLN A 315 -2.52 34.18 -20.81
CA GLN A 315 -3.93 34.56 -20.92
C GLN A 315 -4.21 35.95 -20.33
N ARG A 316 -3.49 36.36 -19.30
CA ARG A 316 -3.54 37.71 -18.68
C ARG A 316 -2.64 38.71 -19.42
N GLU A 317 -2.03 38.35 -20.54
CA GLU A 317 -1.11 39.19 -21.33
C GLU A 317 0.14 39.68 -20.56
N ILE A 318 0.43 39.10 -19.38
CA ILE A 318 1.64 39.36 -18.59
C ILE A 318 2.88 38.82 -19.32
N ALA A 319 2.71 37.74 -20.09
CA ALA A 319 3.74 37.17 -20.95
C ALA A 319 3.27 37.09 -22.40
N THR A 320 4.12 37.49 -23.33
CA THR A 320 3.78 37.55 -24.76
C THR A 320 3.69 36.17 -25.42
N ASN A 321 4.40 35.18 -24.89
CA ASN A 321 4.38 33.80 -25.37
C ASN A 321 4.86 32.82 -24.30
N ILE A 322 4.70 31.52 -24.54
CA ILE A 322 5.09 30.45 -23.59
C ILE A 322 6.58 30.50 -23.24
N LYS A 323 7.47 30.89 -24.18
CA LYS A 323 8.90 31.00 -23.93
C LYS A 323 9.21 32.14 -22.96
N ASN A 324 8.53 33.28 -23.09
CA ASN A 324 8.66 34.41 -22.19
C ASN A 324 8.07 34.05 -20.80
N ALA A 325 6.91 33.41 -20.75
CA ALA A 325 6.32 32.94 -19.50
C ALA A 325 7.27 32.00 -18.73
N LYS A 326 7.90 31.04 -19.45
CA LYS A 326 8.90 30.16 -18.86
C LYS A 326 10.11 30.94 -18.31
N SER A 327 10.61 31.93 -19.03
CA SER A 327 11.71 32.76 -18.58
C SER A 327 11.36 33.59 -17.33
N LYS A 328 10.12 34.14 -17.24
CA LYS A 328 9.64 34.84 -16.05
C LYS A 328 9.55 33.92 -14.83
N ILE A 329 9.06 32.71 -15.02
CA ILE A 329 9.00 31.69 -13.94
C ILE A 329 10.41 31.31 -13.46
N GLU A 330 11.36 31.13 -14.36
CA GLU A 330 12.76 30.81 -14.02
C GLU A 330 13.46 31.96 -13.27
N ARG A 331 13.04 33.20 -13.49
CA ARG A 331 13.52 34.37 -12.75
C ARG A 331 12.81 34.61 -11.43
N MET A 332 11.68 33.94 -11.20
CA MET A 332 10.83 34.11 -10.01
C MET A 332 10.33 35.56 -9.85
N ASP A 333 9.90 36.18 -10.95
CA ASP A 333 9.36 37.54 -10.94
C ASP A 333 8.14 37.66 -9.99
N ASP A 334 7.90 38.78 -9.34
CA ASP A 334 6.84 38.98 -8.34
C ASP A 334 5.44 38.66 -8.89
N GLU A 335 5.17 39.06 -10.14
CA GLU A 335 3.92 38.77 -10.85
C GLU A 335 3.59 37.25 -10.94
N VAL A 336 4.61 36.41 -10.90
CA VAL A 336 4.44 34.94 -10.96
C VAL A 336 3.82 34.40 -9.69
N TRP A 337 4.15 35.01 -8.53
CA TRP A 337 3.60 34.59 -7.24
C TRP A 337 2.13 34.93 -7.11
N ASP A 338 1.70 36.12 -7.56
CA ASP A 338 0.30 36.52 -7.57
C ASP A 338 -0.54 35.58 -8.45
N VAL A 339 -0.02 35.27 -9.65
CA VAL A 339 -0.69 34.31 -10.55
C VAL A 339 -0.71 32.90 -9.96
N LEU A 340 0.35 32.49 -9.28
CA LEU A 340 0.38 31.17 -8.63
C LEU A 340 -0.68 31.07 -7.52
N GLU A 341 -0.83 32.11 -6.69
CA GLU A 341 -1.83 32.14 -5.62
C GLU A 341 -3.25 31.99 -6.18
N ASP A 342 -3.55 32.70 -7.27
CA ASP A 342 -4.84 32.57 -7.96
C ASP A 342 -5.05 31.17 -8.57
N VAL A 343 -4.01 30.59 -9.18
CA VAL A 343 -4.08 29.27 -9.81
C VAL A 343 -4.30 28.14 -8.82
N ILE A 344 -3.72 28.23 -7.63
CA ILE A 344 -3.89 27.19 -6.59
C ILE A 344 -5.25 27.32 -5.87
N THR A 345 -5.85 28.49 -5.90
CA THR A 345 -7.18 28.70 -5.34
C THR A 345 -8.17 27.79 -6.08
N GLU A 346 -8.97 27.06 -5.32
CA GLU A 346 -9.91 26.07 -5.85
C GLU A 346 -9.30 24.88 -6.62
N HIS A 347 -7.96 24.68 -6.59
CA HIS A 347 -7.32 23.53 -7.21
C HIS A 347 -6.82 22.56 -6.12
N PRO A 348 -7.59 21.53 -5.76
CA PRO A 348 -7.20 20.62 -4.69
C PRO A 348 -5.95 19.81 -5.09
N VAL A 349 -5.13 19.48 -4.10
CA VAL A 349 -3.99 18.58 -4.23
C VAL A 349 -4.21 17.32 -3.39
N LEU A 350 -3.65 16.20 -3.82
CA LEU A 350 -3.70 14.96 -3.06
C LEU A 350 -2.40 14.79 -2.28
N LEU A 351 -2.50 14.55 -0.98
CA LEU A 351 -1.38 14.17 -0.14
C LEU A 351 -1.42 12.66 0.15
N ASN A 352 -0.28 12.02 0.04
CA ASN A 352 -0.12 10.59 0.32
C ASN A 352 1.07 10.33 1.24
N ARG A 353 0.89 9.47 2.24
CA ARG A 353 1.97 8.91 3.05
C ARG A 353 2.11 7.40 2.78
N ALA A 354 3.32 6.96 2.49
CA ALA A 354 3.64 5.53 2.42
C ALA A 354 4.01 4.99 3.82
N PRO A 355 3.58 3.77 4.20
CA PRO A 355 2.75 2.85 3.42
C PRO A 355 1.28 3.24 3.43
N THR A 356 0.60 3.16 2.29
CA THR A 356 -0.84 3.41 2.19
C THR A 356 -1.61 2.15 2.56
N LEU A 357 -2.03 2.05 3.83
CA LEU A 357 -2.68 0.86 4.38
C LEU A 357 -4.20 0.84 4.14
N HIS A 358 -4.81 2.02 4.04
CA HIS A 358 -6.25 2.19 3.83
C HIS A 358 -6.52 3.48 3.01
N ARG A 359 -7.77 3.67 2.59
CA ARG A 359 -8.15 4.77 1.70
C ARG A 359 -7.82 6.17 2.26
N LEU A 360 -7.82 6.36 3.58
CA LEU A 360 -7.50 7.65 4.21
C LEU A 360 -5.99 7.98 4.19
N GLY A 361 -5.14 7.07 3.72
CA GLY A 361 -3.73 7.33 3.42
C GLY A 361 -3.51 8.23 2.20
N ILE A 362 -4.59 8.56 1.46
CA ILE A 362 -4.62 9.55 0.39
C ILE A 362 -5.83 10.44 0.63
N GLN A 363 -5.61 11.72 0.86
CA GLN A 363 -6.67 12.71 1.07
C GLN A 363 -6.39 13.96 0.24
N ALA A 364 -7.46 14.66 -0.13
CA ALA A 364 -7.38 15.93 -0.83
C ALA A 364 -7.36 17.10 0.15
N PHE A 365 -6.63 18.13 -0.21
CA PHE A 365 -6.56 19.40 0.53
C PHE A 365 -6.54 20.57 -0.45
N GLU A 366 -7.01 21.71 -0.01
CA GLU A 366 -6.79 22.98 -0.69
C GLU A 366 -5.40 23.53 -0.28
N PRO A 367 -4.49 23.74 -1.23
CA PRO A 367 -3.15 24.19 -0.91
C PRO A 367 -3.13 25.68 -0.52
N THR A 368 -2.35 26.01 0.49
CA THR A 368 -1.95 27.38 0.85
C THR A 368 -0.43 27.48 0.73
N LEU A 369 0.06 28.61 0.22
CA LEU A 369 1.49 28.81 0.09
C LEU A 369 2.13 29.07 1.45
N VAL A 370 3.23 28.37 1.70
CA VAL A 370 4.01 28.54 2.94
C VAL A 370 5.48 28.73 2.62
N GLU A 371 6.16 29.47 3.47
CA GLU A 371 7.60 29.62 3.41
C GLU A 371 8.31 28.36 3.91
N GLY A 372 9.53 28.14 3.43
CA GLY A 372 10.34 26.97 3.75
C GLY A 372 10.17 25.85 2.75
N ARG A 373 10.63 24.64 3.11
CA ARG A 373 10.67 23.46 2.23
C ARG A 373 9.82 22.30 2.73
N ALA A 374 9.20 22.44 3.90
CA ALA A 374 8.37 21.42 4.51
C ALA A 374 6.89 21.65 4.19
N ILE A 375 6.18 20.57 3.87
CA ILE A 375 4.74 20.58 3.73
C ILE A 375 4.12 20.75 5.11
N ARG A 376 3.18 21.69 5.27
CA ARG A 376 2.44 21.88 6.51
C ARG A 376 1.18 21.02 6.48
N LEU A 377 1.01 20.20 7.51
CA LEU A 377 -0.11 19.29 7.64
C LEU A 377 -0.96 19.66 8.85
N HIS A 378 -2.28 19.58 8.70
CA HIS A 378 -3.22 19.83 9.80
C HIS A 378 -3.04 18.74 10.88
N PRO A 379 -2.92 19.11 12.17
CA PRO A 379 -2.61 18.12 13.22
C PRO A 379 -3.67 17.02 13.37
N LEU A 380 -4.94 17.30 13.15
CA LEU A 380 -6.01 16.31 13.32
C LEU A 380 -6.01 15.18 12.28
N VAL A 381 -5.42 15.38 11.10
CA VAL A 381 -5.36 14.34 10.06
C VAL A 381 -4.16 13.38 10.23
N THR A 382 -3.25 13.66 11.14
CA THR A 382 -2.07 12.80 11.40
C THR A 382 -2.46 11.39 11.78
N THR A 383 -3.53 11.22 12.55
CA THR A 383 -4.06 9.90 12.95
C THR A 383 -4.48 9.07 11.73
N ALA A 384 -5.16 9.67 10.75
CA ALA A 384 -5.60 8.99 9.54
C ALA A 384 -4.42 8.54 8.67
N TYR A 385 -3.36 9.35 8.58
CA TYR A 385 -2.12 9.00 7.88
C TYR A 385 -1.18 8.10 8.67
N ASN A 386 -1.41 7.92 9.96
CA ASN A 386 -0.43 7.37 10.91
C ASN A 386 0.92 8.07 10.78
N ALA A 387 0.88 9.42 10.70
CA ALA A 387 2.03 10.28 10.47
C ALA A 387 2.47 10.97 11.76
N ASP A 388 3.77 11.15 11.91
CA ASP A 388 4.40 11.97 12.93
C ASP A 388 5.40 12.95 12.30
N PHE A 389 5.88 13.90 13.08
CA PHE A 389 6.74 14.98 12.57
C PHE A 389 8.21 14.77 12.94
N ASP A 390 8.65 13.53 13.02
CA ASP A 390 10.03 13.13 13.33
C ASP A 390 10.96 13.03 12.11
N GLY A 391 10.48 13.43 10.93
CA GLY A 391 11.18 13.35 9.65
C GLY A 391 10.39 12.62 8.57
N ASP A 392 9.14 12.28 8.82
CA ASP A 392 8.23 11.70 7.85
C ASP A 392 8.11 12.56 6.60
N GLN A 393 7.98 11.90 5.45
CA GLN A 393 7.77 12.53 4.16
C GLN A 393 6.41 12.15 3.58
N MET A 394 5.80 13.08 2.86
CA MET A 394 4.58 12.86 2.10
C MET A 394 4.75 13.23 0.64
N ALA A 395 4.07 12.49 -0.22
CA ALA A 395 3.98 12.81 -1.64
C ALA A 395 2.78 13.72 -1.91
N VAL A 396 2.94 14.66 -2.84
CA VAL A 396 1.91 15.57 -3.34
C VAL A 396 1.61 15.21 -4.78
N HIS A 397 0.33 15.15 -5.16
CA HIS A 397 -0.11 14.92 -6.53
C HIS A 397 -1.13 15.98 -6.92
N VAL A 398 -1.05 16.44 -8.16
CA VAL A 398 -1.96 17.46 -8.70
C VAL A 398 -2.94 16.80 -9.67
N PRO A 399 -4.26 16.77 -9.37
CA PRO A 399 -5.28 16.37 -10.33
C PRO A 399 -5.31 17.32 -11.53
N LEU A 400 -5.30 16.78 -12.76
CA LEU A 400 -5.19 17.59 -13.97
C LEU A 400 -6.53 17.91 -14.60
N SER A 401 -7.44 16.93 -14.70
CA SER A 401 -8.75 17.12 -15.32
C SER A 401 -9.76 17.74 -14.36
N LYS A 402 -10.79 18.39 -14.89
CA LYS A 402 -11.86 18.98 -14.10
C LYS A 402 -12.67 17.92 -13.35
N GLU A 403 -12.85 16.76 -13.95
CA GLU A 403 -13.52 15.61 -13.34
C GLU A 403 -12.72 15.10 -12.13
N ALA A 404 -11.39 14.93 -12.29
CA ALA A 404 -10.52 14.52 -11.18
C ALA A 404 -10.48 15.55 -10.05
N GLN A 405 -10.50 16.86 -10.36
CA GLN A 405 -10.59 17.92 -9.36
C GLN A 405 -11.92 17.89 -8.61
N ALA A 406 -13.03 17.64 -9.32
CA ALA A 406 -14.36 17.51 -8.71
C ALA A 406 -14.43 16.27 -7.79
N GLU A 407 -13.93 15.12 -8.23
CA GLU A 407 -13.85 13.93 -7.39
C GLU A 407 -12.97 14.15 -6.14
N ALA A 408 -11.81 14.79 -6.30
CA ALA A 408 -10.93 15.13 -5.19
C ALA A 408 -11.65 16.01 -4.15
N ARG A 409 -12.41 17.01 -4.61
CA ARG A 409 -13.13 17.95 -3.74
C ARG A 409 -14.35 17.31 -3.07
N MET A 410 -15.14 16.51 -3.80
CA MET A 410 -16.40 15.95 -3.30
C MET A 410 -16.20 14.69 -2.45
N LEU A 411 -15.24 13.82 -2.82
CA LEU A 411 -15.09 12.50 -2.21
C LEU A 411 -13.84 12.39 -1.32
N MET A 412 -12.75 13.05 -1.69
CA MET A 412 -11.44 12.83 -1.07
C MET A 412 -11.00 13.95 -0.12
N LEU A 413 -11.71 15.05 -0.04
CA LEU A 413 -11.36 16.17 0.84
C LEU A 413 -11.28 15.69 2.29
N ALA A 414 -10.27 16.12 3.03
CA ALA A 414 -10.06 15.68 4.42
C ALA A 414 -11.28 16.00 5.31
N ALA A 415 -11.92 17.15 5.09
CA ALA A 415 -13.14 17.53 5.79
C ALA A 415 -14.33 16.59 5.56
N GLN A 416 -14.37 15.86 4.44
CA GLN A 416 -15.41 14.88 4.11
C GLN A 416 -15.15 13.49 4.74
N ASN A 417 -13.92 13.22 5.17
CA ASN A 417 -13.47 11.91 5.62
C ASN A 417 -13.19 11.88 7.14
N ILE A 418 -14.19 12.31 7.93
CA ILE A 418 -14.09 12.35 9.39
C ILE A 418 -14.17 10.96 10.02
N LEU A 419 -14.95 10.05 9.44
CA LEU A 419 -15.20 8.71 9.98
C LEU A 419 -14.26 7.65 9.42
N ASN A 420 -13.91 6.68 10.27
CA ASN A 420 -13.16 5.50 9.89
C ASN A 420 -14.08 4.51 9.14
N PRO A 421 -13.70 4.05 7.95
CA PRO A 421 -14.48 3.04 7.21
C PRO A 421 -14.55 1.66 7.89
N LYS A 422 -13.68 1.39 8.87
CA LYS A 422 -13.63 0.11 9.59
C LYS A 422 -14.80 -0.05 10.57
N ASP A 423 -15.08 0.98 11.36
CA ASP A 423 -16.00 0.90 12.51
C ASP A 423 -16.98 2.08 12.61
N GLY A 424 -16.93 3.01 11.65
CA GLY A 424 -17.80 4.19 11.63
C GLY A 424 -17.52 5.20 12.75
N LYS A 425 -16.43 5.03 13.52
CA LYS A 425 -16.05 5.98 14.57
C LYS A 425 -15.20 7.12 14.00
N PRO A 426 -15.18 8.30 14.65
CA PRO A 426 -14.33 9.39 14.22
C PRO A 426 -12.85 9.00 14.24
N VAL A 427 -12.16 9.17 13.10
CA VAL A 427 -10.70 9.05 12.99
C VAL A 427 -10.03 10.34 13.40
N VAL A 428 -10.68 11.46 13.05
CA VAL A 428 -10.19 12.80 13.32
C VAL A 428 -10.58 13.16 14.75
N THR A 429 -9.66 12.91 15.68
CA THR A 429 -9.85 13.19 17.11
C THR A 429 -8.68 13.98 17.66
N PRO A 430 -8.91 14.90 18.62
CA PRO A 430 -7.84 15.61 19.30
C PRO A 430 -6.83 14.64 19.93
N SER A 431 -5.57 15.04 19.94
CA SER A 431 -4.46 14.27 20.52
C SER A 431 -3.49 15.20 21.25
N GLN A 432 -2.65 14.63 22.13
CA GLN A 432 -1.57 15.33 22.81
C GLN A 432 -2.01 16.67 23.44
N ASP A 433 -1.38 17.78 23.05
CA ASP A 433 -1.63 19.12 23.62
C ASP A 433 -3.08 19.60 23.43
N MET A 434 -3.74 19.15 22.35
CA MET A 434 -5.16 19.51 22.14
C MET A 434 -6.06 18.87 23.21
N VAL A 435 -5.78 17.62 23.59
CA VAL A 435 -6.52 16.94 24.67
C VAL A 435 -6.18 17.58 26.01
N LEU A 436 -4.88 17.82 26.26
CA LEU A 436 -4.41 18.43 27.52
C LEU A 436 -5.06 19.79 27.77
N GLY A 437 -5.13 20.66 26.72
CA GLY A 437 -5.75 21.96 26.82
C GLY A 437 -7.25 21.91 27.11
N ASN A 438 -7.98 21.04 26.42
CA ASN A 438 -9.42 20.86 26.67
C ASN A 438 -9.70 20.21 28.02
N TYR A 439 -8.85 19.27 28.46
CA TYR A 439 -8.91 18.69 29.79
C TYR A 439 -8.70 19.75 30.87
N TYR A 440 -7.65 20.56 30.76
CA TYR A 440 -7.35 21.65 31.69
C TYR A 440 -8.48 22.69 31.73
N LEU A 441 -9.04 23.03 30.57
CA LEU A 441 -10.15 23.97 30.46
C LEU A 441 -11.38 23.53 31.25
N THR A 442 -11.70 22.23 31.21
CA THR A 442 -12.92 21.68 31.83
C THR A 442 -12.72 21.17 33.26
N LEU A 443 -11.52 21.32 33.82
CA LEU A 443 -11.18 20.95 35.18
C LEU A 443 -11.91 21.89 36.18
N GLU A 444 -12.41 21.34 37.27
CA GLU A 444 -13.00 22.08 38.40
C GLU A 444 -12.11 22.03 39.62
N ARG A 445 -12.12 23.10 40.43
CA ARG A 445 -11.40 23.16 41.72
C ARG A 445 -12.36 23.58 42.85
N LYS A 446 -12.25 22.93 44.03
CA LYS A 446 -13.05 23.26 45.21
C LYS A 446 -12.67 24.62 45.82
N ASP A 447 -11.37 24.90 45.86
CA ASP A 447 -10.81 26.09 46.52
C ASP A 447 -10.62 27.28 45.58
N ALA A 448 -11.41 27.37 44.50
CA ALA A 448 -11.31 28.46 43.56
C ALA A 448 -11.92 29.75 44.13
N VAL A 449 -11.32 30.91 43.79
CA VAL A 449 -11.78 32.23 44.27
C VAL A 449 -13.19 32.51 43.75
N ASN A 450 -14.05 33.05 44.61
CA ASN A 450 -15.45 33.40 44.29
C ASN A 450 -16.32 32.23 43.79
N THR A 451 -16.06 31.02 44.30
CA THR A 451 -16.94 29.87 44.02
C THR A 451 -18.34 30.14 44.52
N GLY A 452 -19.35 29.86 43.71
CA GLY A 452 -20.76 30.11 43.97
C GLY A 452 -21.28 31.48 43.51
N ALA A 453 -20.47 32.28 42.83
CA ALA A 453 -20.94 33.53 42.21
C ALA A 453 -22.01 33.23 41.14
N ILE A 454 -23.07 34.05 41.12
CA ILE A 454 -24.19 33.93 40.19
C ILE A 454 -24.10 35.09 39.18
N PHE A 455 -24.24 34.76 37.88
CA PHE A 455 -24.18 35.70 36.78
C PHE A 455 -25.48 35.69 35.96
N ASN A 456 -25.80 36.81 35.39
CA ASN A 456 -27.01 36.94 34.56
C ASN A 456 -26.86 36.32 33.17
N ASP A 457 -25.70 36.50 32.56
CA ASP A 457 -25.41 35.95 31.23
C ASP A 457 -23.95 35.45 31.07
N THR A 458 -23.69 34.76 30.00
CA THR A 458 -22.35 34.22 29.65
C THR A 458 -21.34 35.34 29.37
N ASN A 459 -21.75 36.48 28.84
CA ASN A 459 -20.89 37.63 28.58
C ASN A 459 -20.38 38.26 29.88
N GLU A 460 -21.25 38.32 30.90
CA GLU A 460 -20.86 38.76 32.24
C GLU A 460 -19.79 37.86 32.84
N VAL A 461 -19.95 36.55 32.70
CA VAL A 461 -18.92 35.57 33.13
C VAL A 461 -17.58 35.81 32.44
N LEU A 462 -17.59 36.02 31.13
CA LEU A 462 -16.35 36.24 30.36
C LEU A 462 -15.67 37.56 30.76
N LYS A 463 -16.44 38.62 31.05
CA LYS A 463 -15.94 39.91 31.60
C LYS A 463 -15.37 39.74 32.99
N ALA A 464 -16.05 38.99 33.86
CA ALA A 464 -15.57 38.67 35.20
C ALA A 464 -14.27 37.87 35.19
N TYR A 465 -14.15 36.91 34.25
CA TYR A 465 -12.93 36.16 34.00
C TYR A 465 -11.79 37.06 33.49
N ALA A 466 -12.06 37.91 32.52
CA ALA A 466 -11.06 38.84 31.99
C ALA A 466 -10.53 39.81 33.04
N ASN A 467 -11.38 40.24 33.98
CA ASN A 467 -11.03 41.12 35.09
C ASN A 467 -10.40 40.40 36.31
N GLY A 468 -10.26 39.06 36.22
CA GLY A 468 -9.67 38.25 37.31
C GLY A 468 -10.57 38.05 38.54
N TYR A 469 -11.88 38.40 38.46
CA TYR A 469 -12.84 38.20 39.52
C TYR A 469 -13.13 36.71 39.76
N VAL A 470 -13.19 35.92 38.68
CA VAL A 470 -13.28 34.45 38.70
C VAL A 470 -12.14 33.84 37.92
N HIS A 471 -11.72 32.66 38.31
CA HIS A 471 -10.71 31.90 37.55
C HIS A 471 -11.35 30.85 36.65
N LEU A 472 -10.56 30.28 35.76
CA LEU A 472 -11.00 29.28 34.76
C LEU A 472 -11.75 28.09 35.37
N HIS A 473 -11.27 27.63 36.52
CA HIS A 473 -11.77 26.43 37.22
C HIS A 473 -12.80 26.75 38.32
N THR A 474 -13.23 28.04 38.42
CA THR A 474 -14.22 28.47 39.40
C THR A 474 -15.58 27.91 39.02
N ARG A 475 -16.26 27.30 40.02
CA ARG A 475 -17.65 26.81 39.90
C ARG A 475 -18.58 27.96 40.14
N ILE A 476 -19.45 28.23 39.16
CA ILE A 476 -20.34 29.39 39.11
C ILE A 476 -21.78 28.98 38.76
N GLY A 477 -22.72 29.87 39.00
CA GLY A 477 -24.09 29.75 38.53
C GLY A 477 -24.39 30.79 37.44
N VAL A 478 -25.11 30.39 36.42
CA VAL A 478 -25.59 31.28 35.37
C VAL A 478 -27.07 31.02 35.11
N HIS A 479 -27.87 32.06 34.93
CA HIS A 479 -29.29 31.91 34.61
C HIS A 479 -29.45 31.11 33.32
N ALA A 480 -30.15 29.98 33.36
CA ALA A 480 -30.27 29.06 32.25
C ALA A 480 -30.89 29.69 30.99
N ASN A 481 -31.83 30.59 31.19
CA ASN A 481 -32.47 31.33 30.09
C ASN A 481 -31.49 32.14 29.23
N SER A 482 -30.34 32.57 29.77
CA SER A 482 -29.33 33.33 29.04
C SER A 482 -28.58 32.55 27.95
N PHE A 483 -28.60 31.22 28.04
CA PHE A 483 -27.95 30.36 27.04
C PHE A 483 -28.74 30.23 25.74
N ASN A 484 -30.05 30.57 25.74
CA ASN A 484 -30.97 30.39 24.60
C ASN A 484 -30.86 28.97 23.96
N ASN A 485 -30.55 27.96 24.77
CA ASN A 485 -30.35 26.63 24.26
C ASN A 485 -31.71 25.92 24.04
N PRO A 486 -32.04 25.47 22.81
CA PRO A 486 -33.33 24.87 22.52
C PRO A 486 -33.55 23.50 23.17
N THR A 487 -32.51 22.90 23.74
CA THR A 487 -32.63 21.61 24.44
C THR A 487 -33.07 21.75 25.89
N PHE A 488 -33.08 22.98 26.45
CA PHE A 488 -33.54 23.19 27.81
C PHE A 488 -35.06 23.23 27.89
N THR A 489 -35.61 22.60 28.91
CA THR A 489 -37.04 22.64 29.20
C THR A 489 -37.44 24.01 29.82
N ASP A 490 -38.72 24.35 29.76
CA ASP A 490 -39.22 25.60 30.36
C ASP A 490 -38.94 25.67 31.86
N GLU A 491 -38.96 24.53 32.57
CA GLU A 491 -38.58 24.44 33.97
C GLU A 491 -37.09 24.68 34.19
N GLN A 492 -36.22 24.15 33.32
CA GLN A 492 -34.78 24.37 33.40
C GLN A 492 -34.42 25.82 33.10
N ASN A 493 -35.10 26.47 32.15
CA ASN A 493 -34.88 27.86 31.82
C ASN A 493 -35.20 28.83 32.97
N SER A 494 -36.07 28.47 33.91
CA SER A 494 -36.38 29.27 35.07
C SER A 494 -35.35 29.16 36.21
N LYS A 495 -34.39 28.22 36.11
CA LYS A 495 -33.40 27.88 37.13
C LYS A 495 -32.02 28.46 36.82
N ILE A 496 -31.12 28.29 37.77
CA ILE A 496 -29.69 28.63 37.67
C ILE A 496 -28.92 27.37 37.30
N LEU A 497 -28.17 27.39 36.21
CA LEU A 497 -27.28 26.34 35.78
C LEU A 497 -25.97 26.44 36.58
N ALA A 498 -25.67 25.40 37.35
CA ALA A 498 -24.40 25.23 38.06
C ALA A 498 -23.34 24.64 37.13
N THR A 499 -22.29 25.39 36.82
CA THR A 499 -21.24 25.04 35.86
C THR A 499 -19.90 25.65 36.25
N SER A 500 -18.89 25.58 35.37
CA SER A 500 -17.60 26.28 35.54
C SER A 500 -17.33 27.23 34.39
N VAL A 501 -16.49 28.26 34.63
CA VAL A 501 -16.09 29.23 33.61
C VAL A 501 -15.49 28.51 32.38
N GLY A 502 -14.65 27.52 32.58
CA GLY A 502 -14.03 26.79 31.50
C GLY A 502 -15.01 25.98 30.64
N LYS A 503 -16.07 25.42 31.24
CA LYS A 503 -17.11 24.69 30.50
C LYS A 503 -17.98 25.65 29.65
N ILE A 504 -18.20 26.88 30.11
CA ILE A 504 -18.89 27.90 29.29
C ILE A 504 -18.07 28.19 28.04
N ILE A 505 -16.76 28.44 28.19
CA ILE A 505 -15.85 28.66 27.05
C ILE A 505 -15.80 27.45 26.13
N PHE A 506 -15.81 26.23 26.67
CA PHE A 506 -15.83 25.02 25.86
C PHE A 506 -17.13 24.88 25.05
N ASN A 507 -18.27 25.19 25.65
CA ASN A 507 -19.55 25.07 24.93
C ASN A 507 -19.74 26.12 23.82
N GLU A 508 -18.98 27.24 23.79
CA GLU A 508 -18.99 28.18 22.67
C GLU A 508 -18.55 27.60 21.34
N ILE A 509 -17.77 26.48 21.35
CA ILE A 509 -17.34 25.84 20.10
C ILE A 509 -18.36 24.83 19.58
N ILE A 510 -19.29 24.41 20.41
CA ILE A 510 -20.34 23.43 20.08
C ILE A 510 -21.46 24.16 19.31
N PRO A 511 -22.10 23.52 18.30
CA PRO A 511 -23.24 24.11 17.60
C PRO A 511 -24.39 24.49 18.56
N ASP A 512 -25.02 25.65 18.38
CA ASP A 512 -26.02 26.25 19.27
C ASP A 512 -27.23 25.34 19.57
N SER A 513 -27.60 24.48 18.66
CA SER A 513 -28.70 23.51 18.85
C SER A 513 -28.31 22.18 19.48
N PHE A 514 -27.07 22.02 19.92
CA PHE A 514 -26.62 20.87 20.68
C PHE A 514 -26.88 21.05 22.17
N ALA A 515 -26.98 19.93 22.91
CA ALA A 515 -27.12 19.98 24.37
C ALA A 515 -25.91 20.66 25.02
N TYR A 516 -26.14 21.52 26.02
CA TYR A 516 -25.04 22.07 26.82
C TYR A 516 -24.31 20.95 27.56
N ILE A 517 -23.01 20.84 27.35
CA ILE A 517 -22.18 19.75 27.89
C ILE A 517 -21.60 20.17 29.25
N ASN A 518 -22.13 19.61 30.35
CA ASN A 518 -21.68 19.92 31.71
C ASN A 518 -20.92 18.75 32.36
N GLU A 519 -21.27 17.50 32.01
CA GLU A 519 -20.59 16.31 32.52
C GLU A 519 -20.18 15.35 31.40
N PRO A 520 -19.13 14.53 31.59
CA PRO A 520 -18.67 13.55 30.59
C PRO A 520 -19.53 12.26 30.59
N SER A 521 -20.86 12.42 30.41
CA SER A 521 -21.80 11.30 30.33
C SER A 521 -22.43 11.21 28.93
N GLN A 522 -22.72 9.98 28.49
CA GLN A 522 -23.41 9.74 27.22
C GLN A 522 -24.84 10.31 27.27
N ALA A 523 -25.49 10.26 28.43
CA ALA A 523 -26.82 10.80 28.61
C ALA A 523 -26.88 12.33 28.37
N ASN A 524 -25.84 13.06 28.78
CA ASN A 524 -25.76 14.50 28.51
C ASN A 524 -25.60 14.80 27.01
N LEU A 525 -24.90 13.93 26.26
CA LEU A 525 -24.73 14.09 24.81
C LEU A 525 -26.02 13.78 24.03
N GLU A 526 -26.74 12.73 24.43
CA GLU A 526 -27.90 12.23 23.68
C GLU A 526 -29.16 13.05 23.90
N ARG A 527 -29.36 13.59 25.10
CA ARG A 527 -30.64 14.21 25.51
C ARG A 527 -30.49 15.70 25.81
N THR A 528 -30.17 16.00 27.04
CA THR A 528 -30.03 17.35 27.58
C THR A 528 -29.11 17.36 28.79
N THR A 529 -28.75 18.53 29.27
CA THR A 529 -28.03 18.67 30.54
C THR A 529 -28.85 18.08 31.69
N PRO A 530 -28.25 17.22 32.54
CA PRO A 530 -28.99 16.60 33.65
C PRO A 530 -29.59 17.63 34.63
N ASP A 531 -30.82 17.35 35.09
CA ASP A 531 -31.58 18.26 35.99
C ASP A 531 -30.87 18.56 37.33
N LYS A 532 -30.01 17.68 37.80
CA LYS A 532 -29.21 17.88 39.02
C LYS A 532 -28.33 19.13 38.99
N TYR A 533 -28.04 19.70 37.82
CA TYR A 533 -27.24 20.92 37.69
C TYR A 533 -28.10 22.21 37.62
N PHE A 534 -29.42 22.07 37.58
CA PHE A 534 -30.33 23.19 37.60
C PHE A 534 -30.85 23.44 39.01
N VAL A 535 -30.34 24.50 39.65
CA VAL A 535 -30.66 24.86 41.03
C VAL A 535 -31.76 25.91 41.05
N ASP A 536 -32.81 25.67 41.84
CA ASP A 536 -33.92 26.63 41.98
C ASP A 536 -33.45 27.84 42.81
N PRO A 537 -33.54 29.07 42.32
CA PRO A 537 -33.17 30.28 43.06
C PRO A 537 -33.91 30.41 44.38
N THR A 538 -35.13 29.89 44.48
CA THR A 538 -35.98 29.99 45.68
C THR A 538 -35.58 29.01 46.80
N GLN A 539 -34.82 27.99 46.45
CA GLN A 539 -34.36 26.93 47.40
C GLN A 539 -32.94 27.16 47.92
N LEU A 540 -32.27 28.22 47.48
CA LEU A 540 -30.95 28.60 47.94
C LEU A 540 -31.03 29.11 49.38
N GLY A 541 -30.38 28.42 50.34
CA GLY A 541 -30.26 28.83 51.74
C GLY A 541 -29.36 30.06 51.93
N GLU A 542 -29.15 30.50 53.19
CA GLU A 542 -28.27 31.64 53.54
C GLU A 542 -26.83 31.50 52.99
N GLY A 543 -26.35 30.25 52.76
CA GLY A 543 -25.05 29.96 52.15
C GLY A 543 -25.01 30.08 50.62
N GLY A 544 -26.18 30.26 49.97
CA GLY A 544 -26.30 30.42 48.54
C GLY A 544 -25.80 29.22 47.73
N LEU A 545 -25.38 29.47 46.51
CA LEU A 545 -24.88 28.43 45.57
C LEU A 545 -23.54 27.83 46.04
N LYS A 546 -22.83 28.48 46.95
CA LYS A 546 -21.57 27.93 47.52
C LYS A 546 -21.82 26.66 48.33
N GLU A 547 -22.87 26.64 49.16
CA GLU A 547 -23.26 25.49 49.96
C GLU A 547 -23.64 24.30 49.10
N TYR A 548 -24.34 24.54 47.99
CA TYR A 548 -24.64 23.52 46.97
C TYR A 548 -23.33 22.90 46.40
N PHE A 549 -22.35 23.74 46.06
CA PHE A 549 -21.09 23.28 45.53
C PHE A 549 -20.20 22.53 46.55
N ASP A 550 -20.26 22.93 47.82
CA ASP A 550 -19.51 22.24 48.88
C ASP A 550 -20.05 20.82 49.13
N ASN A 551 -21.35 20.63 48.93
CA ASN A 551 -22.03 19.36 49.08
C ASN A 551 -21.99 18.48 47.80
N THR A 552 -21.56 19.04 46.65
CA THR A 552 -21.54 18.35 45.37
C THR A 552 -20.11 17.92 45.01
N GLU A 553 -19.93 16.67 44.53
CA GLU A 553 -18.65 16.19 44.03
C GLU A 553 -18.17 16.99 42.80
N LEU A 554 -16.85 17.00 42.62
CA LEU A 554 -16.25 17.59 41.40
C LEU A 554 -16.61 16.76 40.18
N ILE A 555 -16.95 17.44 39.11
CA ILE A 555 -17.23 16.79 37.83
C ILE A 555 -15.90 16.45 37.15
N GLU A 556 -15.80 15.23 36.63
CA GLU A 556 -14.61 14.81 35.87
C GLU A 556 -14.39 15.72 34.66
N PRO A 557 -13.13 16.07 34.37
CA PRO A 557 -12.80 16.84 33.15
C PRO A 557 -12.95 16.00 31.88
N PHE A 558 -13.04 16.65 30.73
CA PHE A 558 -13.27 15.99 29.45
C PHE A 558 -11.98 15.30 28.96
N ASN A 559 -12.00 13.99 28.96
CA ASN A 559 -10.89 13.15 28.48
C ASN A 559 -10.98 12.88 26.96
N LYS A 560 -9.91 12.29 26.40
CA LYS A 560 -9.82 11.98 24.96
C LYS A 560 -11.02 11.17 24.43
N LYS A 561 -11.46 10.17 25.20
CA LYS A 561 -12.58 9.30 24.79
C LYS A 561 -13.88 10.10 24.70
N PHE A 562 -14.13 10.96 25.68
CA PHE A 562 -15.34 11.77 25.68
C PHE A 562 -15.34 12.84 24.57
N LEU A 563 -14.20 13.48 24.30
CA LEU A 563 -14.07 14.38 23.14
C LEU A 563 -14.38 13.65 21.83
N GLY A 564 -13.93 12.39 21.69
CA GLY A 564 -14.30 11.56 20.54
C GLY A 564 -15.80 11.27 20.44
N ASN A 565 -16.49 11.06 21.57
CA ASN A 565 -17.93 10.86 21.60
C ASN A 565 -18.69 12.14 21.21
N ILE A 566 -18.23 13.32 21.64
CA ILE A 566 -18.80 14.62 21.21
C ILE A 566 -18.75 14.74 19.70
N ILE A 567 -17.58 14.43 19.09
CA ILE A 567 -17.40 14.51 17.63
C ILE A 567 -18.36 13.54 16.92
N ALA A 568 -18.51 12.32 17.42
CA ALA A 568 -19.42 11.33 16.85
C ALA A 568 -20.88 11.81 16.88
N GLU A 569 -21.34 12.35 18.00
CA GLU A 569 -22.72 12.83 18.17
C GLU A 569 -23.00 14.10 17.32
N VAL A 570 -22.04 15.01 17.26
CA VAL A 570 -22.17 16.21 16.40
C VAL A 570 -22.21 15.80 14.93
N PHE A 571 -21.36 14.87 14.49
CA PHE A 571 -21.37 14.37 13.13
C PHE A 571 -22.72 13.70 12.76
N ASN A 572 -23.33 12.97 13.69
CA ASN A 572 -24.60 12.27 13.46
C ASN A 572 -25.79 13.24 13.35
N ARG A 573 -25.72 14.40 13.99
CA ARG A 573 -26.85 15.33 14.09
C ARG A 573 -26.73 16.57 13.22
N PHE A 574 -25.52 16.96 12.87
CA PHE A 574 -25.23 18.19 12.13
C PHE A 574 -24.55 17.92 10.81
N SER A 575 -24.31 18.97 10.04
CA SER A 575 -23.62 18.86 8.76
C SER A 575 -22.12 18.55 8.94
N ILE A 576 -21.52 17.98 7.91
CA ILE A 576 -20.07 17.74 7.86
C ILE A 576 -19.30 19.06 8.01
N THR A 577 -19.84 20.14 7.46
CA THR A 577 -19.24 21.48 7.53
C THR A 577 -19.21 21.99 8.97
N ASP A 578 -20.32 21.88 9.70
CA ASP A 578 -20.40 22.31 11.11
C ASP A 578 -19.45 21.48 11.98
N THR A 579 -19.39 20.17 11.74
CA THR A 579 -18.46 19.27 12.42
C THR A 579 -17.00 19.65 12.17
N SER A 580 -16.67 19.98 10.92
CA SER A 580 -15.31 20.40 10.55
C SER A 580 -14.93 21.74 11.22
N MET A 581 -15.86 22.69 11.26
CA MET A 581 -15.66 23.99 11.95
C MET A 581 -15.49 23.80 13.46
N MET A 582 -16.31 22.94 14.06
CA MET A 582 -16.17 22.59 15.49
C MET A 582 -14.82 21.95 15.78
N LEU A 583 -14.35 21.03 14.94
CA LEU A 583 -13.03 20.38 15.08
C LEU A 583 -11.89 21.40 15.04
N ASP A 584 -11.93 22.36 14.12
CA ASP A 584 -10.95 23.44 14.04
C ASP A 584 -10.96 24.32 15.29
N ARG A 585 -12.14 24.70 15.78
CA ARG A 585 -12.30 25.48 17.02
C ARG A 585 -11.80 24.68 18.24
N MET A 586 -12.11 23.37 18.32
CA MET A 586 -11.66 22.50 19.41
C MET A 586 -10.13 22.37 19.42
N LYS A 587 -9.50 22.28 18.24
CA LYS A 587 -8.05 22.29 18.09
C LYS A 587 -7.45 23.61 18.59
N ASP A 588 -7.98 24.73 18.11
CA ASP A 588 -7.48 26.06 18.48
C ASP A 588 -7.63 26.33 19.98
N LEU A 589 -8.77 25.93 20.56
CA LEU A 589 -9.03 26.03 21.98
C LEU A 589 -8.06 25.15 22.79
N GLY A 590 -7.85 23.91 22.35
CA GLY A 590 -6.92 22.99 22.99
C GLY A 590 -5.49 23.55 23.05
N PHE A 591 -4.96 24.03 21.94
CA PHE A 591 -3.62 24.65 21.91
C PHE A 591 -3.53 25.91 22.77
N LYS A 592 -4.55 26.79 22.70
CA LYS A 592 -4.60 28.02 23.50
C LYS A 592 -4.53 27.72 25.00
N PHE A 593 -5.32 26.77 25.49
CA PHE A 593 -5.38 26.47 26.92
C PHE A 593 -4.28 25.53 27.38
N SER A 594 -3.70 24.71 26.55
CA SER A 594 -2.48 23.95 26.85
C SER A 594 -1.31 24.92 27.10
N SER A 595 -1.14 25.92 26.24
CA SER A 595 -0.12 26.97 26.45
C SER A 595 -0.35 27.78 27.71
N LYS A 596 -1.61 28.16 28.02
CA LYS A 596 -1.95 28.88 29.25
C LYS A 596 -1.76 28.04 30.52
N ALA A 597 -1.99 26.74 30.43
CA ALA A 597 -1.83 25.80 31.56
C ALA A 597 -0.39 25.73 32.05
N GLY A 598 0.60 25.85 31.14
CA GLY A 598 2.02 25.80 31.46
C GLY A 598 2.45 24.52 32.15
N ILE A 599 1.80 23.38 31.83
CA ILE A 599 2.08 22.08 32.45
C ILE A 599 3.44 21.60 31.98
N THR A 600 4.28 21.24 32.94
CA THR A 600 5.62 20.69 32.72
C THR A 600 5.88 19.50 33.61
N VAL A 601 6.90 18.71 33.30
CA VAL A 601 7.35 17.58 34.08
C VAL A 601 8.80 17.84 34.53
N GLY A 602 9.01 17.83 35.83
CA GLY A 602 10.34 17.91 36.47
C GLY A 602 10.87 16.54 36.87
N VAL A 603 12.16 16.47 37.18
CA VAL A 603 12.79 15.23 37.67
C VAL A 603 12.12 14.77 38.99
N SER A 604 11.68 15.71 39.82
CA SER A 604 10.98 15.45 41.06
C SER A 604 9.59 14.79 40.90
N ASP A 605 9.00 14.90 39.72
CA ASP A 605 7.67 14.31 39.45
C ASP A 605 7.75 12.81 39.11
N ILE A 606 8.97 12.31 38.91
CA ILE A 606 9.21 10.89 38.68
C ILE A 606 9.16 10.16 40.02
N VAL A 607 8.03 9.52 40.26
CA VAL A 607 7.85 8.73 41.51
C VAL A 607 8.61 7.41 41.40
N VAL A 608 9.57 7.23 42.25
CA VAL A 608 10.29 5.96 42.38
C VAL A 608 9.55 5.08 43.37
N LEU A 609 9.37 3.80 43.06
CA LEU A 609 8.74 2.85 43.94
C LEU A 609 9.54 2.78 45.28
N PRO A 610 8.90 2.96 46.45
CA PRO A 610 9.60 2.94 47.73
C PRO A 610 10.37 1.64 47.97
N ASP A 611 9.78 0.52 47.58
CA ASP A 611 10.32 -0.84 47.82
C ASP A 611 11.34 -1.26 46.75
N LYS A 612 11.74 -0.34 45.84
CA LYS A 612 12.65 -0.66 44.72
C LYS A 612 13.96 -1.29 45.21
N GLN A 613 14.52 -0.75 46.28
CA GLN A 613 15.80 -1.23 46.82
C GLN A 613 15.66 -2.65 47.41
N ASP A 614 14.59 -2.90 48.13
CA ASP A 614 14.33 -4.21 48.72
C ASP A 614 14.14 -5.30 47.67
N ILE A 615 13.40 -4.98 46.59
CA ILE A 615 13.22 -5.88 45.45
C ILE A 615 14.55 -6.16 44.75
N LEU A 616 15.38 -5.14 44.55
CA LEU A 616 16.69 -5.30 43.91
C LEU A 616 17.61 -6.19 44.78
N ASP A 617 17.66 -5.93 46.08
CA ASP A 617 18.49 -6.70 47.04
C ASP A 617 18.05 -8.17 47.15
N GLU A 618 16.75 -8.43 47.08
CA GLU A 618 16.22 -9.79 47.06
C GLU A 618 16.64 -10.55 45.80
N HIS A 619 16.46 -9.91 44.62
CA HIS A 619 16.82 -10.53 43.34
C HIS A 619 18.35 -10.65 43.18
N GLU A 620 19.14 -9.72 43.66
CA GLU A 620 20.59 -9.81 43.65
C GLU A 620 21.10 -11.02 44.47
N LYS A 621 20.52 -11.26 45.63
CA LYS A 621 20.79 -12.47 46.43
C LYS A 621 20.40 -13.76 45.69
N LEU A 622 19.33 -13.70 44.93
CA LEU A 622 18.88 -14.83 44.13
C LEU A 622 19.83 -15.12 42.98
N VAL A 623 20.27 -14.06 42.25
CA VAL A 623 21.28 -14.14 41.17
C VAL A 623 22.61 -14.67 41.71
N GLU A 624 23.07 -14.19 42.91
CA GLU A 624 24.28 -14.73 43.53
C GLU A 624 24.17 -16.22 43.83
N ARG A 625 23.00 -16.69 44.33
CA ARG A 625 22.74 -18.09 44.60
C ARG A 625 22.84 -18.94 43.35
N VAL A 626 22.16 -18.53 42.29
CA VAL A 626 22.16 -19.21 40.99
C VAL A 626 23.57 -19.23 40.39
N THR A 627 24.30 -18.11 40.46
CA THR A 627 25.69 -18.02 39.98
C THR A 627 26.61 -18.94 40.80
N LYS A 628 26.43 -19.06 42.12
CA LYS A 628 27.19 -20.03 42.97
C LYS A 628 26.89 -21.48 42.58
N GLN A 629 25.65 -21.81 42.24
CA GLN A 629 25.25 -23.15 41.75
C GLN A 629 25.88 -23.46 40.38
N TYR A 630 25.88 -22.50 39.46
CA TYR A 630 26.54 -22.63 38.17
C TYR A 630 28.05 -22.85 38.31
N ASN A 631 28.73 -22.05 39.11
CA ASN A 631 30.17 -22.17 39.38
C ASN A 631 30.57 -23.49 40.04
N ARG A 632 29.62 -24.15 40.73
CA ARG A 632 29.79 -25.50 41.30
C ARG A 632 29.46 -26.63 40.35
N GLY A 633 29.02 -26.29 39.10
CA GLY A 633 28.64 -27.26 38.08
C GLY A 633 27.31 -27.99 38.37
N LEU A 634 26.44 -27.45 39.22
CA LEU A 634 25.15 -28.03 39.56
C LEU A 634 24.04 -27.71 38.54
N ILE A 635 24.21 -26.67 37.77
CA ILE A 635 23.28 -26.23 36.71
C ILE A 635 24.04 -25.86 35.44
N THR A 636 23.39 -26.00 34.30
CA THR A 636 23.90 -25.62 32.99
C THR A 636 23.80 -24.11 32.74
N GLU A 637 24.43 -23.62 31.67
CA GLU A 637 24.34 -22.19 31.32
C GLU A 637 22.91 -21.79 30.91
N ASP A 638 22.19 -22.67 30.23
CA ASP A 638 20.79 -22.45 29.84
C ASP A 638 19.86 -22.39 31.05
N GLU A 639 20.10 -23.25 32.05
CA GLU A 639 19.35 -23.21 33.31
C GLU A 639 19.69 -22.00 34.18
N ARG A 640 20.91 -21.47 34.09
CA ARG A 640 21.30 -20.21 34.74
C ARG A 640 20.61 -19.00 34.09
N TYR A 641 20.44 -19.03 32.78
CA TYR A 641 19.84 -17.93 32.02
C TYR A 641 18.32 -17.86 32.23
N ASN A 642 17.63 -18.99 32.29
CA ASN A 642 16.20 -19.08 32.57
C ASN A 642 15.91 -18.94 34.06
#